data_d28adfc18ebea0794c2b8b28bdbd1be3
#
_entry.id   d28adfc18ebea0794c2b8b28bdbd1be3
#
_cell.length_a   1.000
_cell.length_b   1.000
_cell.length_c   1.000
_cell.angle_alpha   90.00
_cell.angle_beta   90.00
_cell.angle_gamma   90.00
#
_symmetry.space_group_name_H-M   'P 1'
#
loop_
_entity.id
_entity.type
_entity.pdbx_description
1 polymer ?
#
loop_
_entity_poly.entity_id
_entity_poly.type
_entity_poly.pdbx_seq_one_letter_code
_entity_poly.pdbx_strand_id
1 'polypeptide(L)'
;MRPRYKKILYDFRSVPSRSVLVILSIFVGLFAVGMIMTLWICIPSDLRLGYEQSNPANIYFRLSAFDNSLIRSVKKWENVGDVLGSSVATLRAYDGSGKLKKVVVQAVNDDTWPVNHIDVLEGHWPVAEGEAAVENYKLTDLDSAVGRDLVLKTASGSEVRLKVAASIRDQSLGAGDYSIVFIEPIQVYVHEDMLRKLEMGPEWNMLRIALKDGGKDEDAIREQANVYAKRLEKAGYQVQSIAIRRSDAHPTVDYADAIAGILLLVGILVLFLSSSLTYNTLTAILSNQMRQIAAMKTVGATYAQIVLMYMRLILLYSVIALALAVPASMGASELCRRFLAEQINFANIRTGIVWQTVAAQAILGLVIPQIAGAIPVSRGARVSIQKAMGGMRSAGGGENDRLTRGLSRLFSRPTALSMRNTFRNKKRLVLTLFTLSLGGAIFIASFNVNVAIDEHIAAIARYVQADLDLMTDRPYRLDRIRNTLASLPEIDYIEGWGYGATTYIDADGRDGPSVSVFAPPDGSELITPKLKSGRWFEPGERNVICLSERFNYAYPDLGVGDKVKLEVAGTGDETEWTVIGFFSMAGKSGGFLAYMPLGSWQDISGAGKSLTKFQIVTKNRLDENSRAALTKEVEALLDRKGIRTTSIQRNDTFVADSARGLSVMSIFMMIMAVLVALVGCIGLTGTMSLNVMERTAEIGILRAIGASNRNVMKNVLTEGSLIGFMSWMLGSVLSVPIGIMLTDSLGNAIFGSRLSPGFTPLGYGLWLGLSLILSVISSTAPARSAVDLTIHEVLSVE
;
A
#
# COMPACT_ATOMS: atom_id res chain seq x y z
N MET A 1 -13.98 -42.21 31.98
CA MET A 1 -13.05 -41.04 31.88
C MET A 1 -12.32 -40.87 33.23
N ARG A 2 -10.99 -40.70 33.21
CA ARG A 2 -10.21 -40.40 34.43
C ARG A 2 -10.68 -39.08 35.03
N PRO A 3 -10.73 -38.91 36.40
CA PRO A 3 -11.27 -37.72 37.07
C PRO A 3 -10.72 -36.36 36.54
N ARG A 4 -9.47 -36.38 36.07
CA ARG A 4 -8.79 -35.22 35.52
C ARG A 4 -9.46 -34.67 34.23
N TYR A 5 -9.96 -35.55 33.34
CA TYR A 5 -10.64 -35.13 32.12
C TYR A 5 -12.05 -34.63 32.39
N LYS A 6 -12.74 -35.19 33.40
CA LYS A 6 -14.04 -34.67 33.84
C LYS A 6 -13.90 -33.24 34.39
N LYS A 7 -12.82 -32.96 35.12
CA LYS A 7 -12.56 -31.60 35.63
C LYS A 7 -12.27 -30.61 34.50
N ILE A 8 -11.46 -30.98 33.51
CA ILE A 8 -11.19 -30.08 32.33
C ILE A 8 -12.49 -29.70 31.63
N LEU A 9 -13.38 -30.66 31.39
CA LEU A 9 -14.68 -30.45 30.76
C LEU A 9 -15.63 -29.63 31.64
N TYR A 10 -15.59 -29.87 32.97
CA TYR A 10 -16.34 -29.07 33.95
C TYR A 10 -15.84 -27.62 33.99
N ASP A 11 -14.54 -27.37 34.07
CA ASP A 11 -13.95 -26.04 34.12
C ASP A 11 -14.23 -25.28 32.83
N PHE A 12 -14.27 -25.98 31.71
CA PHE A 12 -14.67 -25.39 30.40
C PHE A 12 -16.13 -24.94 30.41
N ARG A 13 -17.05 -25.71 31.02
CA ARG A 13 -18.49 -25.43 31.01
C ARG A 13 -18.98 -24.57 32.17
N SER A 14 -18.30 -24.60 33.31
CA SER A 14 -18.76 -23.96 34.57
C SER A 14 -18.71 -22.43 34.50
N VAL A 15 -17.79 -21.87 33.69
CA VAL A 15 -17.69 -20.41 33.54
C VAL A 15 -17.47 -20.08 32.07
N PRO A 16 -18.54 -20.12 31.24
CA PRO A 16 -18.44 -20.01 29.78
C PRO A 16 -17.85 -18.67 29.34
N SER A 17 -18.15 -17.58 30.02
CA SER A 17 -17.63 -16.25 29.71
C SER A 17 -16.10 -16.19 29.71
N ARG A 18 -15.45 -16.90 30.63
CA ARG A 18 -13.98 -16.93 30.71
C ARG A 18 -13.37 -17.78 29.62
N SER A 19 -13.95 -18.96 29.35
CA SER A 19 -13.52 -19.85 28.28
C SER A 19 -13.61 -19.18 26.93
N VAL A 20 -14.74 -18.51 26.67
CA VAL A 20 -14.94 -17.70 25.44
C VAL A 20 -13.90 -16.60 25.32
N LEU A 21 -13.57 -15.89 26.40
CA LEU A 21 -12.60 -14.80 26.37
C LEU A 21 -11.18 -15.28 26.03
N VAL A 22 -10.75 -16.46 26.56
CA VAL A 22 -9.46 -17.07 26.21
C VAL A 22 -9.47 -17.52 24.74
N ILE A 23 -10.52 -18.23 24.33
CA ILE A 23 -10.65 -18.69 22.94
C ILE A 23 -10.61 -17.49 22.00
N LEU A 24 -11.35 -16.43 22.31
CA LEU A 24 -11.41 -15.22 21.50
C LEU A 24 -10.05 -14.50 21.44
N SER A 25 -9.28 -14.45 22.55
CA SER A 25 -7.96 -13.84 22.56
C SER A 25 -6.94 -14.60 21.70
N ILE A 26 -7.00 -15.92 21.70
CA ILE A 26 -6.17 -16.77 20.84
C ILE A 26 -6.65 -16.70 19.38
N PHE A 27 -7.97 -16.76 19.18
CA PHE A 27 -8.62 -16.68 17.87
C PHE A 27 -8.21 -15.42 17.09
N VAL A 28 -8.34 -14.24 17.70
CA VAL A 28 -8.06 -12.98 17.00
C VAL A 28 -6.59 -12.87 16.57
N GLY A 29 -5.67 -13.35 17.43
CA GLY A 29 -4.26 -13.42 17.05
C GLY A 29 -3.99 -14.36 15.89
N LEU A 30 -4.56 -15.56 15.93
CA LEU A 30 -4.41 -16.54 14.86
C LEU A 30 -5.12 -16.10 13.56
N PHE A 31 -6.28 -15.45 13.69
CA PHE A 31 -7.01 -14.87 12.57
C PHE A 31 -6.16 -13.82 11.84
N ALA A 32 -5.60 -12.86 12.59
CA ALA A 32 -4.77 -11.81 12.00
C ALA A 32 -3.50 -12.36 11.35
N VAL A 33 -2.80 -13.27 12.04
CA VAL A 33 -1.61 -13.94 11.48
C VAL A 33 -1.94 -14.75 10.23
N GLY A 34 -3.05 -15.49 10.25
CA GLY A 34 -3.48 -16.29 9.10
C GLY A 34 -3.83 -15.44 7.89
N MET A 35 -4.58 -14.35 8.12
CA MET A 35 -4.92 -13.39 7.06
C MET A 35 -3.64 -12.75 6.47
N ILE A 36 -2.78 -12.20 7.31
CA ILE A 36 -1.53 -11.54 6.90
C ILE A 36 -0.63 -12.50 6.13
N MET A 37 -0.42 -13.70 6.66
CA MET A 37 0.47 -14.69 6.04
C MET A 37 -0.08 -15.22 4.72
N THR A 38 -1.40 -15.38 4.60
CA THR A 38 -2.03 -15.74 3.33
C THR A 38 -1.82 -14.66 2.27
N LEU A 39 -2.03 -13.38 2.64
CA LEU A 39 -1.81 -12.26 1.73
C LEU A 39 -0.33 -12.16 1.32
N TRP A 40 0.58 -12.30 2.28
CA TRP A 40 2.03 -12.27 2.05
C TRP A 40 2.51 -13.36 1.07
N ILE A 41 1.91 -14.56 1.12
CA ILE A 41 2.26 -15.66 0.20
C ILE A 41 1.56 -15.50 -1.15
N CYS A 42 0.27 -15.14 -1.15
CA CYS A 42 -0.56 -15.19 -2.35
C CYS A 42 -0.34 -13.99 -3.27
N ILE A 43 -0.22 -12.77 -2.75
CA ILE A 43 -0.15 -11.56 -3.60
C ILE A 43 1.06 -11.62 -4.56
N PRO A 44 2.31 -11.79 -4.10
CA PRO A 44 3.46 -11.87 -5.01
C PRO A 44 3.39 -13.09 -5.94
N SER A 45 2.82 -14.19 -5.44
CA SER A 45 2.70 -15.44 -6.21
C SER A 45 1.65 -15.33 -7.32
N ASP A 46 0.50 -14.71 -7.05
CA ASP A 46 -0.58 -14.54 -8.02
C ASP A 46 -0.16 -13.54 -9.10
N LEU A 47 0.51 -12.44 -8.71
CA LEU A 47 1.10 -11.49 -9.65
C LEU A 47 2.08 -12.18 -10.60
N ARG A 48 3.03 -12.95 -10.06
CA ARG A 48 4.02 -13.65 -10.87
C ARG A 48 3.36 -14.68 -11.80
N LEU A 49 2.48 -15.53 -11.26
CA LEU A 49 1.85 -16.59 -12.05
C LEU A 49 0.94 -16.04 -13.14
N GLY A 50 0.16 -14.99 -12.84
CA GLY A 50 -0.68 -14.33 -13.83
C GLY A 50 0.13 -13.73 -14.97
N TYR A 51 1.22 -13.05 -14.59
CA TYR A 51 2.11 -12.45 -15.56
C TYR A 51 2.82 -13.51 -16.44
N GLU A 52 3.37 -14.57 -15.85
CA GLU A 52 3.97 -15.69 -16.62
C GLU A 52 2.96 -16.35 -17.57
N GLN A 53 1.68 -16.51 -17.13
CA GLN A 53 0.63 -17.10 -17.96
C GLN A 53 0.15 -16.19 -19.11
N SER A 54 0.33 -14.89 -19.00
CA SER A 54 0.01 -13.96 -20.09
C SER A 54 1.02 -13.99 -21.24
N ASN A 55 2.05 -14.84 -21.19
CA ASN A 55 3.15 -14.88 -22.15
C ASN A 55 3.73 -13.49 -22.40
N PRO A 56 4.33 -12.85 -21.38
CA PRO A 56 4.74 -11.45 -21.46
C PRO A 56 5.88 -11.28 -22.47
N ALA A 57 5.84 -10.18 -23.23
CA ALA A 57 6.98 -9.79 -24.05
C ALA A 57 8.18 -9.49 -23.17
N ASN A 58 9.36 -9.96 -23.60
CA ASN A 58 10.63 -9.64 -22.98
C ASN A 58 11.25 -8.38 -23.55
N ILE A 59 10.98 -8.09 -24.86
CA ILE A 59 11.56 -6.96 -25.58
C ILE A 59 10.44 -6.19 -26.26
N TYR A 60 10.42 -4.89 -26.06
CA TYR A 60 9.52 -3.93 -26.69
C TYR A 60 10.35 -2.97 -27.52
N PHE A 61 10.17 -3.01 -28.84
CA PHE A 61 10.76 -2.05 -29.75
C PHE A 61 9.71 -1.04 -30.21
N ARG A 62 9.97 0.23 -29.98
CA ARG A 62 9.21 1.30 -30.64
C ARG A 62 9.95 1.66 -31.92
N LEU A 63 9.31 1.44 -33.06
CA LEU A 63 9.87 1.68 -34.39
C LEU A 63 9.17 2.85 -35.04
N SER A 64 9.78 3.40 -36.12
CA SER A 64 9.17 4.47 -36.91
C SER A 64 7.84 4.01 -37.54
N ALA A 65 7.86 2.98 -38.33
CA ALA A 65 6.69 2.31 -38.92
C ALA A 65 7.13 0.96 -39.50
N PHE A 66 6.27 -0.05 -39.46
CA PHE A 66 6.53 -1.35 -40.07
C PHE A 66 5.24 -2.09 -40.39
N ASP A 67 5.34 -3.05 -41.29
CA ASP A 67 4.22 -3.88 -41.72
C ASP A 67 4.30 -5.33 -41.20
N ASN A 68 3.32 -6.15 -41.57
CA ASN A 68 3.25 -7.57 -41.21
C ASN A 68 4.39 -8.42 -41.77
N SER A 69 5.17 -7.92 -42.76
CA SER A 69 6.33 -8.64 -43.32
C SER A 69 7.47 -8.70 -42.29
N LEU A 70 7.68 -7.62 -41.55
CA LEU A 70 8.64 -7.59 -40.45
C LEU A 70 8.28 -8.58 -39.36
N ILE A 71 7.02 -8.64 -38.94
CA ILE A 71 6.55 -9.60 -37.88
C ILE A 71 6.88 -11.02 -38.29
N ARG A 72 6.57 -11.39 -39.56
CA ARG A 72 6.89 -12.70 -40.14
C ARG A 72 8.38 -12.98 -40.25
N SER A 73 9.19 -11.96 -40.49
CA SER A 73 10.65 -12.07 -40.53
C SER A 73 11.23 -12.29 -39.13
N VAL A 74 10.83 -11.47 -38.17
CA VAL A 74 11.27 -11.54 -36.75
C VAL A 74 10.90 -12.87 -36.10
N LYS A 75 9.70 -13.40 -36.37
CA LYS A 75 9.27 -14.72 -35.88
C LYS A 75 10.25 -15.87 -36.25
N LYS A 76 11.05 -15.70 -37.29
CA LYS A 76 12.05 -16.68 -37.73
C LYS A 76 13.43 -16.45 -37.11
N TRP A 77 13.62 -15.41 -36.33
CA TRP A 77 14.92 -15.14 -35.72
C TRP A 77 15.23 -16.14 -34.61
N GLU A 78 16.51 -16.33 -34.36
CA GLU A 78 16.99 -17.18 -33.29
C GLU A 78 16.48 -16.68 -31.92
N ASN A 79 16.11 -17.60 -31.05
CA ASN A 79 15.55 -17.35 -29.72
C ASN A 79 14.24 -16.54 -29.67
N VAL A 80 13.56 -16.31 -30.78
CA VAL A 80 12.24 -15.68 -30.79
C VAL A 80 11.16 -16.73 -30.57
N GLY A 81 10.38 -16.58 -29.52
CA GLY A 81 9.20 -17.39 -29.23
C GLY A 81 7.99 -16.89 -29.98
N ASP A 82 7.39 -15.80 -29.50
CA ASP A 82 6.24 -15.17 -30.09
C ASP A 82 6.49 -13.68 -30.39
N VAL A 83 5.77 -13.14 -31.36
CA VAL A 83 5.90 -11.76 -31.81
C VAL A 83 4.53 -11.16 -32.03
N LEU A 84 4.35 -9.93 -31.58
CA LEU A 84 3.15 -9.14 -31.79
C LEU A 84 3.51 -7.75 -32.30
N GLY A 85 2.91 -7.32 -33.40
CA GLY A 85 2.92 -5.94 -33.87
C GLY A 85 1.63 -5.23 -33.47
N SER A 86 1.74 -3.99 -33.05
CA SER A 86 0.59 -3.13 -32.77
C SER A 86 0.91 -1.67 -33.09
N SER A 87 -0.11 -0.87 -33.30
CA SER A 87 0.01 0.58 -33.34
C SER A 87 -0.44 1.17 -32.01
N VAL A 88 0.42 1.98 -31.38
CA VAL A 88 0.16 2.59 -30.07
C VAL A 88 0.20 4.11 -30.23
N ALA A 89 -0.88 4.79 -29.83
CA ALA A 89 -0.95 6.24 -29.82
C ALA A 89 -1.60 6.77 -28.53
N THR A 90 -1.20 7.96 -28.13
CA THR A 90 -1.87 8.68 -27.05
C THR A 90 -2.95 9.57 -27.63
N LEU A 91 -4.18 9.31 -27.23
CA LEU A 91 -5.36 10.08 -27.59
C LEU A 91 -6.06 10.61 -26.33
N ARG A 92 -7.23 11.20 -26.50
CA ARG A 92 -8.07 11.69 -25.41
C ARG A 92 -9.45 11.07 -25.51
N ALA A 93 -10.07 10.75 -24.40
CA ALA A 93 -11.44 10.23 -24.33
C ALA A 93 -12.29 11.13 -23.45
N TYR A 94 -13.54 11.35 -23.85
CA TYR A 94 -14.51 11.98 -22.96
C TYR A 94 -14.97 10.99 -21.90
N ASP A 95 -14.93 11.42 -20.63
CA ASP A 95 -15.62 10.69 -19.56
C ASP A 95 -17.13 11.02 -19.55
N GLY A 96 -17.92 10.32 -18.74
CA GLY A 96 -19.36 10.53 -18.64
C GLY A 96 -19.76 11.95 -18.18
N SER A 97 -18.86 12.73 -17.61
CA SER A 97 -19.04 14.13 -17.24
C SER A 97 -18.66 15.12 -18.37
N GLY A 98 -18.19 14.61 -19.52
CA GLY A 98 -17.71 15.40 -20.64
C GLY A 98 -16.35 16.06 -20.42
N LYS A 99 -15.53 15.52 -19.49
CA LYS A 99 -14.14 15.90 -19.31
C LYS A 99 -13.27 15.00 -20.17
N LEU A 100 -12.22 15.57 -20.78
CA LEU A 100 -11.24 14.82 -21.55
C LEU A 100 -10.18 14.21 -20.63
N LYS A 101 -9.96 12.92 -20.82
CA LYS A 101 -8.91 12.16 -20.13
C LYS A 101 -7.94 11.59 -21.16
N LYS A 102 -6.66 11.53 -20.77
CA LYS A 102 -5.61 10.91 -21.58
C LYS A 102 -5.84 9.40 -21.60
N VAL A 103 -5.82 8.83 -22.81
CA VAL A 103 -5.92 7.38 -23.03
C VAL A 103 -4.81 6.94 -23.98
N VAL A 104 -4.33 5.72 -23.77
CA VAL A 104 -3.41 5.06 -24.71
C VAL A 104 -4.25 4.08 -25.52
N VAL A 105 -4.30 4.30 -26.82
CA VAL A 105 -5.05 3.44 -27.74
C VAL A 105 -4.06 2.49 -28.38
N GLN A 106 -4.39 1.21 -28.35
CA GLN A 106 -3.64 0.15 -29.02
C GLN A 106 -4.52 -0.45 -30.12
N ALA A 107 -4.08 -0.32 -31.36
CA ALA A 107 -4.73 -0.97 -32.48
C ALA A 107 -4.06 -2.31 -32.77
N VAL A 108 -4.86 -3.31 -33.03
CA VAL A 108 -4.43 -4.71 -33.18
C VAL A 108 -5.20 -5.39 -34.30
N ASN A 109 -4.57 -6.37 -34.95
CA ASN A 109 -5.21 -7.15 -36.01
C ASN A 109 -5.19 -8.66 -35.77
N ASP A 110 -4.60 -9.13 -34.67
CA ASP A 110 -4.43 -10.55 -34.44
C ASP A 110 -5.46 -11.06 -33.42
N ASP A 111 -6.35 -11.91 -33.89
CA ASP A 111 -7.35 -12.56 -33.07
C ASP A 111 -6.71 -13.48 -32.01
N THR A 112 -5.50 -13.98 -32.27
CA THR A 112 -4.80 -14.91 -31.39
C THR A 112 -4.07 -14.23 -30.24
N TRP A 113 -3.66 -12.95 -30.39
CA TRP A 113 -2.94 -12.18 -29.40
C TRP A 113 -1.84 -12.98 -28.69
N PRO A 114 -0.79 -13.41 -29.41
CA PRO A 114 0.13 -14.46 -28.95
C PRO A 114 1.07 -14.02 -27.81
N VAL A 115 1.20 -12.72 -27.57
CA VAL A 115 2.08 -12.11 -26.57
C VAL A 115 1.27 -11.15 -25.72
N ASN A 116 1.48 -11.11 -24.41
CA ASN A 116 0.70 -10.32 -23.46
C ASN A 116 -0.80 -10.68 -23.55
N HIS A 117 -1.16 -11.93 -23.32
CA HIS A 117 -2.55 -12.38 -23.38
C HIS A 117 -3.48 -11.52 -22.53
N ILE A 118 -4.62 -11.19 -23.11
CA ILE A 118 -5.67 -10.38 -22.50
C ILE A 118 -6.76 -11.29 -21.92
N ASP A 119 -7.10 -11.06 -20.65
CA ASP A 119 -8.26 -11.73 -20.00
C ASP A 119 -9.53 -10.92 -20.26
N VAL A 120 -10.55 -11.51 -20.89
CA VAL A 120 -11.87 -10.90 -21.07
C VAL A 120 -12.69 -11.11 -19.81
N LEU A 121 -13.09 -10.04 -19.14
CA LEU A 121 -13.90 -10.10 -17.91
C LEU A 121 -15.39 -9.99 -18.20
N GLU A 122 -15.75 -9.13 -19.16
CA GLU A 122 -17.11 -8.92 -19.61
C GLU A 122 -17.11 -8.54 -21.09
N GLY A 123 -18.12 -9.03 -21.85
CA GLY A 123 -18.22 -8.74 -23.26
C GLY A 123 -17.54 -9.76 -24.15
N HIS A 124 -16.94 -9.33 -25.27
CA HIS A 124 -16.31 -10.20 -26.24
C HIS A 124 -14.97 -9.65 -26.76
N TRP A 125 -14.09 -10.57 -27.17
CA TRP A 125 -12.82 -10.32 -27.83
C TRP A 125 -12.64 -11.33 -28.99
N PRO A 126 -12.09 -10.95 -30.13
CA PRO A 126 -11.59 -9.63 -30.51
C PRO A 126 -12.71 -8.60 -30.71
N VAL A 127 -12.34 -7.30 -30.66
CA VAL A 127 -13.27 -6.22 -30.96
C VAL A 127 -13.40 -6.01 -32.46
N ALA A 128 -14.61 -5.69 -32.92
CA ALA A 128 -14.88 -5.40 -34.33
C ALA A 128 -14.62 -3.92 -34.67
N GLU A 129 -14.74 -3.59 -35.97
CA GLU A 129 -14.69 -2.20 -36.41
C GLU A 129 -15.78 -1.35 -35.74
N GLY A 130 -15.41 -0.22 -35.17
CA GLY A 130 -16.33 0.65 -34.43
C GLY A 130 -16.52 0.25 -32.96
N GLU A 131 -15.82 -0.78 -32.50
CA GLU A 131 -15.81 -1.23 -31.11
C GLU A 131 -14.48 -0.95 -30.43
N ALA A 132 -14.51 -0.97 -29.08
CA ALA A 132 -13.34 -0.82 -28.25
C ALA A 132 -13.42 -1.75 -27.03
N ALA A 133 -12.27 -2.30 -26.61
CA ALA A 133 -12.14 -2.92 -25.30
C ALA A 133 -11.39 -1.96 -24.36
N VAL A 134 -11.81 -1.90 -23.11
CA VAL A 134 -11.24 -0.98 -22.13
C VAL A 134 -10.82 -1.77 -20.91
N GLU A 135 -9.69 -1.37 -20.32
CA GLU A 135 -9.17 -1.93 -19.10
C GLU A 135 -10.16 -1.79 -17.94
N ASN A 136 -10.48 -2.91 -17.26
CA ASN A 136 -11.59 -3.01 -16.29
C ASN A 136 -11.49 -1.99 -15.15
N TYR A 137 -10.32 -1.92 -14.51
CA TYR A 137 -10.12 -1.05 -13.34
C TYR A 137 -10.13 0.45 -13.69
N LYS A 138 -10.09 0.79 -14.99
CA LYS A 138 -10.15 2.16 -15.53
C LYS A 138 -11.50 2.55 -16.13
N LEU A 139 -12.44 1.60 -16.26
CA LEU A 139 -13.80 1.90 -16.74
C LEU A 139 -14.51 2.93 -15.87
N THR A 140 -14.33 2.84 -14.54
CA THR A 140 -14.88 3.82 -13.59
C THR A 140 -14.28 5.20 -13.76
N ASP A 141 -13.02 5.31 -14.17
CA ASP A 141 -12.35 6.58 -14.45
C ASP A 141 -12.95 7.28 -15.68
N LEU A 142 -13.50 6.52 -16.64
CA LEU A 142 -14.21 7.02 -17.81
C LEU A 142 -15.72 7.20 -17.56
N ASP A 143 -16.23 6.85 -16.39
CA ASP A 143 -17.67 6.77 -16.13
C ASP A 143 -18.41 6.00 -17.23
N SER A 144 -17.78 4.90 -17.69
CA SER A 144 -18.25 4.05 -18.78
C SER A 144 -18.49 2.62 -18.32
N ALA A 145 -19.13 1.84 -19.16
CA ALA A 145 -19.42 0.43 -18.97
C ALA A 145 -19.56 -0.29 -20.31
N VAL A 146 -19.49 -1.61 -20.29
CA VAL A 146 -19.74 -2.42 -21.50
C VAL A 146 -21.12 -2.09 -22.06
N GLY A 147 -21.17 -1.88 -23.36
CA GLY A 147 -22.37 -1.49 -24.11
C GLY A 147 -22.59 0.02 -24.26
N ARG A 148 -21.83 0.88 -23.52
CA ARG A 148 -21.90 2.34 -23.68
C ARG A 148 -20.97 2.84 -24.79
N ASP A 149 -21.24 4.05 -25.27
CA ASP A 149 -20.41 4.74 -26.25
C ASP A 149 -19.20 5.38 -25.54
N LEU A 150 -18.04 5.24 -26.15
CA LEU A 150 -16.80 5.93 -25.83
C LEU A 150 -16.45 6.87 -26.97
N VAL A 151 -16.25 8.15 -26.69
CA VAL A 151 -15.86 9.14 -27.70
C VAL A 151 -14.38 9.45 -27.55
N LEU A 152 -13.59 9.07 -28.56
CA LEU A 152 -12.18 9.39 -28.65
C LEU A 152 -11.97 10.66 -29.45
N LYS A 153 -11.08 11.54 -28.99
CA LYS A 153 -10.68 12.74 -29.68
C LYS A 153 -9.25 12.58 -30.22
N THR A 154 -9.10 12.73 -31.50
CA THR A 154 -7.80 12.61 -32.20
C THR A 154 -6.94 13.86 -31.97
N ALA A 155 -5.67 13.81 -32.42
CA ALA A 155 -4.76 14.96 -32.33
C ALA A 155 -5.22 16.16 -33.21
N SER A 156 -5.95 15.91 -34.29
CA SER A 156 -6.53 16.98 -35.15
C SER A 156 -7.78 17.60 -34.54
N GLY A 157 -8.35 17.03 -33.47
CA GLY A 157 -9.60 17.47 -32.86
C GLY A 157 -10.85 16.73 -33.36
N SER A 158 -10.70 15.77 -34.30
CA SER A 158 -11.82 14.94 -34.80
C SER A 158 -12.32 14.00 -33.66
N GLU A 159 -13.63 13.81 -33.58
CA GLU A 159 -14.25 12.92 -32.63
C GLU A 159 -14.67 11.61 -33.28
N VAL A 160 -14.23 10.50 -32.70
CA VAL A 160 -14.56 9.15 -33.16
C VAL A 160 -15.33 8.44 -32.06
N ARG A 161 -16.55 8.01 -32.37
CA ARG A 161 -17.42 7.29 -31.43
C ARG A 161 -17.24 5.80 -31.62
N LEU A 162 -16.96 5.09 -30.52
CA LEU A 162 -16.77 3.65 -30.45
C LEU A 162 -17.73 3.09 -29.40
N LYS A 163 -18.19 1.86 -29.58
CA LYS A 163 -18.95 1.12 -28.57
C LYS A 163 -18.00 0.33 -27.69
N VAL A 164 -18.11 0.42 -26.37
CA VAL A 164 -17.34 -0.42 -25.45
C VAL A 164 -17.91 -1.85 -25.54
N ALA A 165 -17.20 -2.74 -26.23
CA ALA A 165 -17.60 -4.12 -26.47
C ALA A 165 -17.12 -5.06 -25.39
N ALA A 166 -16.02 -4.74 -24.71
CA ALA A 166 -15.45 -5.58 -23.67
C ALA A 166 -14.81 -4.78 -22.55
N SER A 167 -14.90 -5.34 -21.37
CA SER A 167 -14.04 -5.03 -20.24
C SER A 167 -12.97 -6.11 -20.15
N ILE A 168 -11.71 -5.69 -20.15
CA ILE A 168 -10.56 -6.60 -20.23
C ILE A 168 -9.58 -6.36 -19.09
N ARG A 169 -8.70 -7.33 -18.89
CA ARG A 169 -7.51 -7.23 -18.04
C ARG A 169 -6.28 -7.58 -18.83
N ASP A 170 -5.37 -6.64 -18.96
CA ASP A 170 -4.02 -6.85 -19.49
C ASP A 170 -3.03 -6.91 -18.33
N GLN A 171 -2.55 -8.10 -18.01
CA GLN A 171 -1.61 -8.33 -16.91
C GLN A 171 -0.18 -7.87 -17.23
N SER A 172 0.10 -7.49 -18.47
CA SER A 172 1.39 -6.92 -18.86
C SER A 172 1.55 -5.45 -18.51
N LEU A 173 0.46 -4.77 -18.15
CA LEU A 173 0.46 -3.38 -17.73
C LEU A 173 0.89 -3.28 -16.25
N GLY A 174 1.69 -2.29 -15.96
CA GLY A 174 2.16 -2.02 -14.61
C GLY A 174 2.56 -0.57 -14.42
N ALA A 175 2.51 -0.10 -13.18
CA ALA A 175 2.96 1.24 -12.81
C ALA A 175 4.41 1.44 -13.23
N GLY A 176 4.68 2.42 -14.09
CA GLY A 176 6.02 2.83 -14.46
C GLY A 176 6.37 2.82 -15.94
N ASP A 177 5.59 2.18 -16.82
CA ASP A 177 5.95 2.09 -18.23
C ASP A 177 5.68 3.34 -19.06
N TYR A 178 4.68 4.10 -18.68
CA TYR A 178 4.20 5.25 -19.45
C TYR A 178 4.11 6.54 -18.64
N SER A 179 4.48 6.51 -17.36
CA SER A 179 4.34 7.68 -16.50
C SER A 179 5.53 7.85 -15.57
N ILE A 180 5.81 9.11 -15.33
CA ILE A 180 6.83 9.58 -14.39
C ILE A 180 6.51 9.16 -12.95
N VAL A 181 5.24 8.86 -12.64
CA VAL A 181 4.70 8.55 -11.31
C VAL A 181 3.51 7.61 -11.47
N PHE A 182 3.44 6.53 -10.74
CA PHE A 182 2.35 5.56 -10.45
C PHE A 182 0.96 5.75 -11.10
N ILE A 183 0.86 6.52 -12.19
CA ILE A 183 -0.36 6.78 -12.94
C ILE A 183 -0.31 5.96 -14.21
N GLU A 184 -1.02 4.86 -14.23
CA GLU A 184 -1.24 4.13 -15.47
C GLU A 184 -2.26 4.88 -16.32
N PRO A 185 -1.94 5.17 -17.60
CA PRO A 185 -2.91 5.73 -18.51
C PRO A 185 -4.00 4.69 -18.80
N ILE A 186 -5.20 5.18 -19.07
CA ILE A 186 -6.32 4.34 -19.46
C ILE A 186 -5.99 3.66 -20.80
N GLN A 187 -6.02 2.33 -20.84
CA GLN A 187 -5.76 1.56 -22.04
C GLN A 187 -7.05 1.24 -22.77
N VAL A 188 -7.05 1.49 -24.07
CA VAL A 188 -8.17 1.23 -24.98
C VAL A 188 -7.66 0.43 -26.16
N TYR A 189 -8.27 -0.68 -26.46
CA TYR A 189 -7.89 -1.57 -27.54
C TYR A 189 -8.95 -1.48 -28.65
N VAL A 190 -8.49 -1.33 -29.89
CA VAL A 190 -9.35 -1.17 -31.07
C VAL A 190 -8.88 -2.07 -32.21
N HIS A 191 -9.76 -2.40 -33.13
CA HIS A 191 -9.41 -3.12 -34.34
C HIS A 191 -8.52 -2.28 -35.27
N GLU A 192 -7.65 -2.91 -36.07
CA GLU A 192 -6.74 -2.23 -37.01
C GLU A 192 -7.47 -1.32 -38.01
N ASP A 193 -8.69 -1.64 -38.40
CA ASP A 193 -9.48 -0.82 -39.33
C ASP A 193 -9.76 0.59 -38.78
N MET A 194 -9.61 0.79 -37.48
CA MET A 194 -9.76 2.08 -36.83
C MET A 194 -8.54 2.99 -36.96
N LEU A 195 -7.37 2.46 -37.34
CA LEU A 195 -6.09 3.19 -37.45
C LEU A 195 -6.24 4.50 -38.23
N ARG A 196 -6.88 4.43 -39.40
CA ARG A 196 -7.08 5.59 -40.29
C ARG A 196 -8.04 6.61 -39.67
N LYS A 197 -9.14 6.14 -39.06
CA LYS A 197 -10.14 6.99 -38.40
C LYS A 197 -9.58 7.69 -37.17
N LEU A 198 -8.68 7.02 -36.46
CA LEU A 198 -8.03 7.53 -35.25
C LEU A 198 -6.72 8.29 -35.54
N GLU A 199 -6.37 8.48 -36.81
CA GLU A 199 -5.14 9.18 -37.25
C GLU A 199 -3.85 8.56 -36.69
N MET A 200 -3.83 7.26 -36.46
CA MET A 200 -2.70 6.53 -35.86
C MET A 200 -1.66 6.10 -36.89
N GLY A 201 -1.88 6.42 -38.16
CA GLY A 201 -1.07 5.94 -39.29
C GLY A 201 -1.55 4.58 -39.82
N PRO A 202 -1.09 4.17 -40.99
CA PRO A 202 -1.52 2.91 -41.63
C PRO A 202 -0.71 1.69 -41.20
N GLU A 203 0.36 1.86 -40.43
CA GLU A 203 1.36 0.85 -40.10
C GLU A 203 1.57 0.69 -38.62
N TRP A 204 2.22 -0.41 -38.23
CA TRP A 204 2.55 -0.69 -36.84
C TRP A 204 3.73 0.17 -36.36
N ASN A 205 3.78 0.47 -35.06
CA ASN A 205 4.87 1.22 -34.45
C ASN A 205 5.45 0.56 -33.17
N MET A 206 4.83 -0.51 -32.70
CA MET A 206 5.27 -1.24 -31.51
C MET A 206 5.43 -2.72 -31.85
N LEU A 207 6.66 -3.22 -31.73
CA LEU A 207 7.00 -4.62 -31.93
C LEU A 207 7.32 -5.25 -30.57
N ARG A 208 6.58 -6.29 -30.20
CA ARG A 208 6.74 -7.04 -28.94
C ARG A 208 7.26 -8.41 -29.24
N ILE A 209 8.30 -8.84 -28.51
CA ILE A 209 8.95 -10.14 -28.69
C ILE A 209 9.00 -10.86 -27.36
N ALA A 210 8.42 -12.06 -27.30
CA ALA A 210 8.63 -13.01 -26.23
C ALA A 210 9.77 -13.97 -26.61
N LEU A 211 10.76 -14.12 -25.75
CA LEU A 211 11.89 -15.01 -25.97
C LEU A 211 11.55 -16.47 -25.64
N LYS A 212 12.17 -17.42 -26.32
CA LYS A 212 12.05 -18.86 -25.99
C LYS A 212 12.81 -19.17 -24.70
N ASP A 213 14.06 -18.70 -24.65
CA ASP A 213 15.00 -18.96 -23.56
C ASP A 213 15.61 -17.65 -23.05
N GLY A 214 16.00 -17.63 -21.76
CA GLY A 214 16.64 -16.47 -21.15
C GLY A 214 15.70 -15.34 -20.73
N GLY A 215 14.38 -15.47 -20.90
CA GLY A 215 13.38 -14.43 -20.60
C GLY A 215 13.24 -14.05 -19.10
N LYS A 216 13.99 -14.68 -18.21
CA LYS A 216 14.05 -14.39 -16.76
C LYS A 216 15.35 -13.68 -16.34
N ASP A 217 16.33 -13.59 -17.21
CA ASP A 217 17.62 -12.96 -16.97
C ASP A 217 17.68 -11.63 -17.72
N GLU A 218 17.78 -10.52 -16.98
CA GLU A 218 17.77 -9.18 -17.55
C GLU A 218 18.96 -8.92 -18.46
N ASP A 219 20.15 -9.43 -18.11
CA ASP A 219 21.35 -9.23 -18.92
C ASP A 219 21.26 -10.01 -20.24
N ALA A 220 20.75 -11.24 -20.20
CA ALA A 220 20.52 -12.03 -21.40
C ALA A 220 19.46 -11.39 -22.31
N ILE A 221 18.36 -10.85 -21.75
CA ILE A 221 17.34 -10.13 -22.50
C ILE A 221 17.94 -8.87 -23.16
N ARG A 222 18.76 -8.12 -22.43
CA ARG A 222 19.42 -6.89 -22.90
C ARG A 222 20.38 -7.18 -24.05
N GLU A 223 21.21 -8.21 -23.90
CA GLU A 223 22.13 -8.66 -24.97
C GLU A 223 21.35 -9.01 -26.24
N GLN A 224 20.28 -9.79 -26.08
CA GLN A 224 19.45 -10.22 -27.20
C GLN A 224 18.72 -9.03 -27.84
N ALA A 225 18.23 -8.07 -27.04
CA ALA A 225 17.60 -6.85 -27.54
C ALA A 225 18.56 -6.04 -28.42
N ASN A 226 19.80 -5.87 -27.98
CA ASN A 226 20.84 -5.15 -28.74
C ASN A 226 21.18 -5.85 -30.07
N VAL A 227 21.23 -7.19 -30.07
CA VAL A 227 21.42 -7.95 -31.32
C VAL A 227 20.26 -7.71 -32.30
N TYR A 228 19.03 -7.72 -31.78
CA TYR A 228 17.85 -7.49 -32.62
C TYR A 228 17.71 -6.03 -33.07
N ALA A 229 18.07 -5.06 -32.23
CA ALA A 229 18.09 -3.64 -32.60
C ALA A 229 19.00 -3.39 -33.80
N LYS A 230 20.25 -3.84 -33.71
CA LYS A 230 21.22 -3.73 -34.82
C LYS A 230 20.74 -4.42 -36.12
N ARG A 231 19.98 -5.50 -36.00
CA ARG A 231 19.41 -6.20 -37.17
C ARG A 231 18.24 -5.42 -37.78
N LEU A 232 17.41 -4.79 -36.94
CA LEU A 232 16.32 -3.89 -37.37
C LEU A 232 16.89 -2.68 -38.10
N GLU A 233 17.91 -2.03 -37.55
CA GLU A 233 18.57 -0.86 -38.14
C GLU A 233 19.22 -1.19 -39.48
N LYS A 234 19.93 -2.35 -39.58
CA LYS A 234 20.45 -2.82 -40.87
C LYS A 234 19.37 -3.12 -41.90
N ALA A 235 18.17 -3.46 -41.46
CA ALA A 235 17.01 -3.64 -42.34
C ALA A 235 16.32 -2.31 -42.70
N GLY A 236 16.81 -1.17 -42.19
CA GLY A 236 16.31 0.17 -42.52
C GLY A 236 15.23 0.69 -41.56
N TYR A 237 14.93 -0.01 -40.49
CA TYR A 237 13.97 0.45 -39.47
C TYR A 237 14.66 1.31 -38.42
N GLN A 238 14.08 2.46 -38.12
CA GLN A 238 14.58 3.32 -37.04
C GLN A 238 14.02 2.84 -35.69
N VAL A 239 14.91 2.44 -34.78
CA VAL A 239 14.59 2.09 -33.43
C VAL A 239 14.50 3.38 -32.60
N GLN A 240 13.29 3.73 -32.13
CA GLN A 240 13.04 4.93 -31.32
C GLN A 240 13.27 4.69 -29.83
N SER A 241 12.92 3.51 -29.34
CA SER A 241 13.18 3.12 -27.95
C SER A 241 13.14 1.60 -27.80
N ILE A 242 13.89 1.12 -26.82
CA ILE A 242 13.94 -0.28 -26.40
C ILE A 242 13.53 -0.35 -24.93
N ALA A 243 12.54 -1.19 -24.62
CA ALA A 243 12.22 -1.54 -23.25
C ALA A 243 12.35 -3.06 -23.09
N ILE A 244 12.95 -3.48 -21.98
CA ILE A 244 13.13 -4.90 -21.65
C ILE A 244 12.39 -5.23 -20.36
N ARG A 245 11.86 -6.47 -20.30
CA ARG A 245 11.16 -6.99 -19.13
C ARG A 245 11.41 -8.46 -18.93
N ARG A 246 11.57 -8.82 -17.67
CA ARG A 246 11.66 -10.23 -17.28
C ARG A 246 10.27 -10.86 -17.30
N SER A 247 10.16 -12.08 -17.78
CA SER A 247 8.88 -12.81 -17.83
C SER A 247 8.39 -13.29 -16.46
N ASP A 248 9.24 -13.29 -15.42
CA ASP A 248 8.90 -13.70 -14.05
C ASP A 248 8.69 -12.52 -13.08
N ALA A 249 8.89 -11.29 -13.54
CA ALA A 249 8.78 -10.08 -12.73
C ALA A 249 7.70 -9.15 -13.27
N HIS A 250 6.51 -9.21 -12.65
CA HIS A 250 5.43 -8.28 -12.99
C HIS A 250 5.89 -6.83 -12.77
N PRO A 251 5.51 -5.85 -13.62
CA PRO A 251 5.93 -4.45 -13.48
C PRO A 251 5.62 -3.82 -12.11
N THR A 252 4.58 -4.30 -11.40
CA THR A 252 4.22 -3.84 -10.06
C THR A 252 4.79 -4.68 -8.91
N VAL A 253 5.79 -5.54 -9.18
CA VAL A 253 6.35 -6.43 -8.15
C VAL A 253 6.92 -5.67 -6.95
N ASP A 254 7.63 -4.57 -7.17
CA ASP A 254 8.18 -3.73 -6.10
C ASP A 254 7.08 -3.20 -5.18
N TYR A 255 5.90 -2.90 -5.73
CA TYR A 255 4.73 -2.46 -4.97
C TYR A 255 4.14 -3.60 -4.12
N ALA A 256 4.04 -4.80 -4.69
CA ALA A 256 3.59 -5.98 -3.97
C ALA A 256 4.56 -6.37 -2.85
N ASP A 257 5.87 -6.26 -3.08
CA ASP A 257 6.90 -6.53 -2.08
C ASP A 257 6.88 -5.49 -0.94
N ALA A 258 6.57 -4.23 -1.24
CA ALA A 258 6.36 -3.21 -0.22
C ALA A 258 5.17 -3.54 0.69
N ILE A 259 4.03 -3.91 0.10
CA ILE A 259 2.85 -4.37 0.85
C ILE A 259 3.21 -5.58 1.70
N ALA A 260 3.88 -6.58 1.13
CA ALA A 260 4.29 -7.79 1.82
C ALA A 260 5.22 -7.49 3.00
N GLY A 261 6.17 -6.57 2.86
CA GLY A 261 7.08 -6.12 3.93
C GLY A 261 6.34 -5.48 5.09
N ILE A 262 5.40 -4.57 4.81
CA ILE A 262 4.56 -3.93 5.83
C ILE A 262 3.70 -4.97 6.55
N LEU A 263 3.09 -5.88 5.80
CA LEU A 263 2.29 -6.97 6.34
C LEU A 263 3.09 -7.84 7.30
N LEU A 264 4.30 -8.21 6.94
CA LEU A 264 5.18 -9.01 7.79
C LEU A 264 5.49 -8.27 9.10
N LEU A 265 5.83 -6.98 9.04
CA LEU A 265 6.12 -6.18 10.22
C LEU A 265 4.91 -6.08 11.15
N VAL A 266 3.75 -5.73 10.61
CA VAL A 266 2.49 -5.65 11.37
C VAL A 266 2.11 -7.02 11.92
N GLY A 267 2.30 -8.09 11.14
CA GLY A 267 2.04 -9.47 11.56
C GLY A 267 2.86 -9.87 12.79
N ILE A 268 4.13 -9.55 12.83
CA ILE A 268 5.02 -9.79 13.98
C ILE A 268 4.51 -9.01 15.22
N LEU A 269 4.15 -7.75 15.05
CA LEU A 269 3.60 -6.92 16.13
C LEU A 269 2.29 -7.47 16.68
N VAL A 270 1.37 -7.90 15.80
CA VAL A 270 0.08 -8.51 16.18
C VAL A 270 0.29 -9.85 16.89
N LEU A 271 1.24 -10.67 16.44
CA LEU A 271 1.58 -11.93 17.09
C LEU A 271 2.09 -11.70 18.53
N PHE A 272 2.94 -10.69 18.71
CA PHE A 272 3.42 -10.31 20.03
C PHE A 272 2.30 -9.78 20.92
N LEU A 273 1.42 -8.95 20.39
CA LEU A 273 0.24 -8.42 21.06
C LEU A 273 -0.70 -9.55 21.52
N SER A 274 -1.01 -10.49 20.65
CA SER A 274 -1.86 -11.66 20.93
C SER A 274 -1.24 -12.58 21.99
N SER A 275 0.07 -12.81 21.94
CA SER A 275 0.79 -13.61 22.93
C SER A 275 0.73 -12.97 24.31
N SER A 276 0.91 -11.65 24.40
CA SER A 276 0.79 -10.89 25.63
C SER A 276 -0.62 -10.94 26.21
N LEU A 277 -1.64 -10.83 25.36
CA LEU A 277 -3.03 -10.95 25.74
C LEU A 277 -3.36 -12.33 26.28
N THR A 278 -2.91 -13.39 25.61
CA THR A 278 -3.09 -14.79 26.05
C THR A 278 -2.44 -15.01 27.41
N TYR A 279 -1.19 -14.54 27.60
CA TYR A 279 -0.51 -14.62 28.88
C TYR A 279 -1.29 -13.93 30.03
N ASN A 280 -1.78 -12.70 29.77
CA ASN A 280 -2.55 -11.93 30.74
C ASN A 280 -3.84 -12.66 31.14
N THR A 281 -4.59 -13.14 30.16
CA THR A 281 -5.87 -13.85 30.37
C THR A 281 -5.66 -15.17 31.12
N LEU A 282 -4.64 -15.95 30.79
CA LEU A 282 -4.32 -17.20 31.49
C LEU A 282 -3.85 -16.95 32.92
N THR A 283 -3.03 -15.92 33.15
CA THR A 283 -2.60 -15.53 34.49
C THR A 283 -3.81 -15.19 35.38
N ALA A 284 -4.77 -14.52 34.76
CA ALA A 284 -6.02 -14.16 35.39
C ALA A 284 -6.85 -15.38 35.86
N ILE A 285 -7.03 -16.34 34.96
CA ILE A 285 -7.80 -17.54 35.23
C ILE A 285 -7.15 -18.36 36.35
N LEU A 286 -5.83 -18.53 36.29
CA LEU A 286 -5.09 -19.31 37.29
C LEU A 286 -5.12 -18.66 38.66
N SER A 287 -5.06 -17.33 38.77
CA SER A 287 -5.16 -16.64 40.05
C SER A 287 -6.49 -16.93 40.76
N ASN A 288 -7.57 -17.06 40.03
CA ASN A 288 -8.89 -17.39 40.57
C ASN A 288 -9.07 -18.87 40.95
N GLN A 289 -8.25 -19.75 40.36
CA GLN A 289 -8.30 -21.19 40.66
C GLN A 289 -7.28 -21.62 41.73
N MET A 290 -6.58 -20.70 42.40
CA MET A 290 -5.55 -21.00 43.37
C MET A 290 -6.08 -21.84 44.56
N ARG A 291 -7.29 -21.54 45.07
CA ARG A 291 -7.93 -22.34 46.14
C ARG A 291 -8.19 -23.79 45.69
N GLN A 292 -8.63 -23.98 44.42
CA GLN A 292 -8.85 -25.32 43.88
C GLN A 292 -7.52 -26.07 43.66
N ILE A 293 -6.47 -25.36 43.25
CA ILE A 293 -5.12 -25.92 43.12
C ILE A 293 -4.63 -26.37 44.50
N ALA A 294 -4.84 -25.58 45.55
CA ALA A 294 -4.49 -25.95 46.91
C ALA A 294 -5.27 -27.19 47.37
N ALA A 295 -6.58 -27.25 47.14
CA ALA A 295 -7.41 -28.42 47.50
C ALA A 295 -6.96 -29.68 46.74
N MET A 296 -6.57 -29.58 45.48
CA MET A 296 -6.01 -30.72 44.73
C MET A 296 -4.67 -31.20 45.33
N LYS A 297 -3.84 -30.29 45.81
CA LYS A 297 -2.57 -30.63 46.49
C LYS A 297 -2.78 -31.31 47.86
N THR A 298 -3.81 -30.87 48.61
CA THR A 298 -4.14 -31.54 49.91
C THR A 298 -4.61 -32.98 49.71
N VAL A 299 -5.23 -33.27 48.55
CA VAL A 299 -5.65 -34.64 48.18
C VAL A 299 -4.51 -35.42 47.50
N GLY A 300 -3.29 -34.88 47.44
CA GLY A 300 -2.10 -35.57 46.92
C GLY A 300 -1.75 -35.36 45.46
N ALA A 301 -2.33 -34.34 44.78
CA ALA A 301 -1.94 -34.04 43.38
C ALA A 301 -0.51 -33.51 43.32
N THR A 302 0.30 -34.14 42.45
CA THR A 302 1.69 -33.71 42.24
C THR A 302 1.76 -32.46 41.34
N TYR A 303 2.88 -31.71 41.45
CA TYR A 303 3.16 -30.55 40.61
C TYR A 303 2.96 -30.84 39.10
N ALA A 304 3.57 -31.93 38.63
CA ALA A 304 3.50 -32.35 37.22
C ALA A 304 2.06 -32.63 36.76
N GLN A 305 1.24 -33.20 37.63
CA GLN A 305 -0.17 -33.51 37.33
C GLN A 305 -1.01 -32.25 37.18
N ILE A 306 -0.77 -31.25 38.03
CA ILE A 306 -1.46 -29.96 37.98
C ILE A 306 -1.05 -29.19 36.71
N VAL A 307 0.27 -29.10 36.45
CA VAL A 307 0.79 -28.45 35.25
C VAL A 307 0.21 -29.10 34.00
N LEU A 308 0.30 -30.43 33.87
CA LEU A 308 -0.20 -31.15 32.69
C LEU A 308 -1.73 -30.98 32.49
N MET A 309 -2.50 -30.90 33.56
CA MET A 309 -3.94 -30.68 33.51
C MET A 309 -4.27 -29.29 32.87
N TYR A 310 -3.63 -28.24 33.36
CA TYR A 310 -3.86 -26.89 32.84
C TYR A 310 -3.28 -26.70 31.42
N MET A 311 -2.15 -27.31 31.11
CA MET A 311 -1.59 -27.30 29.76
C MET A 311 -2.53 -27.98 28.76
N ARG A 312 -3.20 -29.06 29.13
CA ARG A 312 -4.23 -29.70 28.33
C ARG A 312 -5.49 -28.83 28.15
N LEU A 313 -5.87 -28.09 29.20
CA LEU A 313 -6.97 -27.12 29.08
C LEU A 313 -6.62 -26.01 28.09
N ILE A 314 -5.40 -25.46 28.16
CA ILE A 314 -4.90 -24.47 27.20
C ILE A 314 -4.87 -25.05 25.78
N LEU A 315 -4.44 -26.31 25.65
CA LEU A 315 -4.44 -26.99 24.35
C LEU A 315 -5.88 -27.11 23.77
N LEU A 316 -6.87 -27.41 24.62
CA LEU A 316 -8.27 -27.44 24.19
C LEU A 316 -8.75 -26.08 23.69
N TYR A 317 -8.44 -24.99 24.42
CA TYR A 317 -8.75 -23.63 23.97
C TYR A 317 -8.07 -23.28 22.66
N SER A 318 -6.79 -23.68 22.50
CA SER A 318 -6.02 -23.45 21.27
C SER A 318 -6.60 -24.20 20.06
N VAL A 319 -7.02 -25.45 20.24
CA VAL A 319 -7.63 -26.25 19.16
C VAL A 319 -8.96 -25.64 18.72
N ILE A 320 -9.81 -25.21 19.67
CA ILE A 320 -11.08 -24.56 19.34
C ILE A 320 -10.83 -23.22 18.64
N ALA A 321 -9.91 -22.41 19.16
CA ALA A 321 -9.55 -21.13 18.53
C ALA A 321 -9.00 -21.32 17.10
N LEU A 322 -8.15 -22.33 16.88
CA LEU A 322 -7.60 -22.67 15.59
C LEU A 322 -8.69 -23.12 14.59
N ALA A 323 -9.61 -23.98 15.03
CA ALA A 323 -10.73 -24.45 14.20
C ALA A 323 -11.64 -23.30 13.72
N LEU A 324 -11.74 -22.23 14.52
CA LEU A 324 -12.49 -21.04 14.13
C LEU A 324 -11.64 -20.05 13.30
N ALA A 325 -10.36 -19.88 13.68
CA ALA A 325 -9.48 -18.90 13.06
C ALA A 325 -9.09 -19.24 11.63
N VAL A 326 -8.85 -20.53 11.33
CA VAL A 326 -8.45 -20.95 9.97
C VAL A 326 -9.52 -20.57 8.94
N PRO A 327 -10.79 -21.00 9.02
CA PRO A 327 -11.78 -20.65 8.02
C PRO A 327 -12.10 -19.15 7.98
N ALA A 328 -12.10 -18.48 9.14
CA ALA A 328 -12.33 -17.04 9.20
C ALA A 328 -11.22 -16.23 8.53
N SER A 329 -9.94 -16.58 8.77
CA SER A 329 -8.79 -15.91 8.14
C SER A 329 -8.72 -16.18 6.64
N MET A 330 -9.08 -17.38 6.20
CA MET A 330 -9.17 -17.71 4.77
C MET A 330 -10.25 -16.88 4.07
N GLY A 331 -11.45 -16.78 4.65
CA GLY A 331 -12.52 -15.95 4.09
C GLY A 331 -12.15 -14.47 4.02
N ALA A 332 -11.54 -13.94 5.08
CA ALA A 332 -11.10 -12.55 5.12
C ALA A 332 -9.95 -12.27 4.14
N SER A 333 -8.97 -13.17 4.04
CA SER A 333 -7.86 -13.02 3.09
C SER A 333 -8.33 -13.10 1.64
N GLU A 334 -9.31 -13.96 1.33
CA GLU A 334 -9.88 -14.05 0.00
C GLU A 334 -10.62 -12.75 -0.38
N LEU A 335 -11.38 -12.16 0.56
CA LEU A 335 -12.05 -10.88 0.33
C LEU A 335 -11.02 -9.75 0.07
N CYS A 336 -9.95 -9.69 0.88
CA CYS A 336 -8.87 -8.74 0.69
C CYS A 336 -8.12 -8.95 -0.64
N ARG A 337 -7.87 -10.21 -1.02
CA ARG A 337 -7.21 -10.53 -2.29
C ARG A 337 -8.03 -10.09 -3.50
N ARG A 338 -9.34 -10.34 -3.49
CA ARG A 338 -10.23 -9.86 -4.57
C ARG A 338 -10.23 -8.35 -4.67
N PHE A 339 -10.33 -7.67 -3.55
CA PHE A 339 -10.25 -6.21 -3.51
C PHE A 339 -8.91 -5.71 -4.08
N LEU A 340 -7.78 -6.29 -3.67
CA LEU A 340 -6.46 -5.91 -4.18
C LEU A 340 -6.28 -6.26 -5.66
N ALA A 341 -6.80 -7.41 -6.10
CA ALA A 341 -6.74 -7.84 -7.49
C ALA A 341 -7.42 -6.84 -8.45
N GLU A 342 -8.53 -6.23 -7.99
CA GLU A 342 -9.20 -5.15 -8.72
C GLU A 342 -8.41 -3.84 -8.70
N GLN A 343 -7.75 -3.51 -7.59
CA GLN A 343 -7.02 -2.25 -7.44
C GLN A 343 -5.65 -2.24 -8.14
N ILE A 344 -4.96 -3.38 -8.19
CA ILE A 344 -3.60 -3.54 -8.74
C ILE A 344 -3.63 -4.27 -10.09
N ASN A 345 -4.80 -4.61 -10.59
CA ASN A 345 -5.03 -5.22 -11.90
C ASN A 345 -4.34 -6.58 -12.10
N PHE A 346 -4.39 -7.47 -11.13
CA PHE A 346 -3.89 -8.83 -11.30
C PHE A 346 -4.98 -9.89 -11.22
N ALA A 347 -4.75 -11.06 -11.81
CA ALA A 347 -5.68 -12.18 -11.71
C ALA A 347 -5.54 -12.88 -10.35
N ASN A 348 -6.68 -13.16 -9.70
CA ASN A 348 -6.71 -13.99 -8.50
C ASN A 348 -6.68 -15.47 -8.91
N ILE A 349 -5.47 -16.02 -9.08
CA ILE A 349 -5.28 -17.36 -9.68
C ILE A 349 -5.36 -18.46 -8.65
N ARG A 350 -4.80 -18.25 -7.45
CA ARG A 350 -4.82 -19.26 -6.40
C ARG A 350 -6.14 -19.30 -5.66
N THR A 351 -7.03 -20.16 -6.10
CA THR A 351 -8.25 -20.50 -5.35
C THR A 351 -7.98 -21.72 -4.47
N GLY A 352 -8.27 -21.61 -3.16
CA GLY A 352 -8.21 -22.76 -2.27
C GLY A 352 -7.35 -22.57 -1.02
N ILE A 353 -7.05 -23.68 -0.35
CA ILE A 353 -6.38 -23.69 0.94
C ILE A 353 -4.87 -23.50 0.75
N VAL A 354 -4.33 -22.42 1.34
CA VAL A 354 -2.89 -22.20 1.43
C VAL A 354 -2.33 -23.01 2.61
N TRP A 355 -1.88 -24.23 2.34
CA TRP A 355 -1.43 -25.16 3.37
C TRP A 355 -0.25 -24.63 4.21
N GLN A 356 0.61 -23.82 3.63
CA GLN A 356 1.71 -23.17 4.36
C GLN A 356 1.18 -22.26 5.48
N THR A 357 0.15 -21.48 5.19
CA THR A 357 -0.52 -20.61 6.19
C THR A 357 -1.21 -21.45 7.27
N VAL A 358 -1.94 -22.51 6.87
CA VAL A 358 -2.64 -23.38 7.82
C VAL A 358 -1.62 -24.08 8.74
N ALA A 359 -0.51 -24.59 8.19
CA ALA A 359 0.55 -25.20 8.98
C ALA A 359 1.20 -24.21 9.96
N ALA A 360 1.49 -23.00 9.52
CA ALA A 360 2.01 -21.94 10.38
C ALA A 360 1.01 -21.55 11.47
N GLN A 361 -0.27 -21.36 11.15
CA GLN A 361 -1.32 -21.11 12.14
C GLN A 361 -1.43 -22.25 13.14
N ALA A 362 -1.34 -23.51 12.69
CA ALA A 362 -1.38 -24.67 13.58
C ALA A 362 -0.18 -24.68 14.53
N ILE A 363 1.04 -24.46 14.00
CA ILE A 363 2.25 -24.41 14.84
C ILE A 363 2.16 -23.24 15.84
N LEU A 364 1.88 -22.04 15.38
CA LEU A 364 1.80 -20.86 16.24
C LEU A 364 0.63 -20.96 17.24
N GLY A 365 -0.52 -21.44 16.80
CA GLY A 365 -1.71 -21.59 17.62
C GLY A 365 -1.59 -22.67 18.70
N LEU A 366 -0.82 -23.70 18.46
CA LEU A 366 -0.57 -24.74 19.46
C LEU A 366 0.62 -24.41 20.36
N VAL A 367 1.69 -23.82 19.82
CA VAL A 367 2.95 -23.59 20.56
C VAL A 367 2.89 -22.31 21.42
N ILE A 368 2.46 -21.19 20.83
CA ILE A 368 2.50 -19.88 21.52
C ILE A 368 1.64 -19.86 22.80
N PRO A 369 0.36 -20.30 22.79
CA PRO A 369 -0.44 -20.34 24.01
C PRO A 369 0.13 -21.29 25.06
N GLN A 370 0.80 -22.38 24.66
CA GLN A 370 1.45 -23.28 25.60
C GLN A 370 2.65 -22.60 26.28
N ILE A 371 3.50 -21.91 25.51
CA ILE A 371 4.63 -21.15 26.07
C ILE A 371 4.11 -20.02 26.98
N ALA A 372 3.14 -19.24 26.51
CA ALA A 372 2.55 -18.15 27.28
C ALA A 372 1.89 -18.66 28.58
N GLY A 373 1.25 -19.83 28.54
CA GLY A 373 0.60 -20.44 29.66
C GLY A 373 1.54 -21.17 30.65
N ALA A 374 2.67 -21.67 30.14
CA ALA A 374 3.61 -22.45 30.98
C ALA A 374 4.14 -21.67 32.17
N ILE A 375 4.44 -20.38 32.00
CA ILE A 375 4.95 -19.53 33.08
C ILE A 375 3.91 -19.33 34.18
N PRO A 376 2.67 -18.85 33.94
CA PRO A 376 1.68 -18.68 35.01
C PRO A 376 1.25 -20.01 35.62
N VAL A 377 1.10 -21.06 34.81
CA VAL A 377 0.75 -22.42 35.31
C VAL A 377 1.80 -22.96 36.25
N SER A 378 3.07 -22.89 35.91
CA SER A 378 4.16 -23.36 36.73
C SER A 378 4.28 -22.57 38.05
N ARG A 379 4.12 -21.24 37.98
CA ARG A 379 4.10 -20.37 39.16
C ARG A 379 2.92 -20.69 40.06
N GLY A 380 1.71 -20.84 39.51
CA GLY A 380 0.51 -21.23 40.26
C GLY A 380 0.65 -22.60 40.90
N ALA A 381 1.20 -23.57 40.16
CA ALA A 381 1.41 -24.91 40.67
C ALA A 381 2.51 -25.02 41.80
N ARG A 382 3.42 -24.04 41.88
CA ARG A 382 4.46 -24.00 42.94
C ARG A 382 4.01 -23.36 44.26
N VAL A 383 2.87 -22.67 44.28
CA VAL A 383 2.38 -22.02 45.51
C VAL A 383 2.13 -23.04 46.62
N SER A 384 2.57 -22.74 47.85
CA SER A 384 2.35 -23.60 49.00
C SER A 384 0.87 -23.62 49.40
N ILE A 385 0.42 -24.77 49.92
CA ILE A 385 -0.97 -24.98 50.36
C ILE A 385 -1.37 -23.90 51.39
N GLN A 386 -0.47 -23.61 52.32
CA GLN A 386 -0.69 -22.61 53.36
C GLN A 386 -0.96 -21.20 52.84
N LYS A 387 -0.18 -20.77 51.83
CA LYS A 387 -0.39 -19.45 51.14
C LYS A 387 -1.66 -19.42 50.29
N ALA A 388 -2.04 -20.54 49.70
CA ALA A 388 -3.21 -20.64 48.84
C ALA A 388 -4.54 -20.77 49.63
N MET A 389 -4.52 -21.42 50.81
CA MET A 389 -5.70 -21.56 51.67
C MET A 389 -5.85 -20.41 52.68
N GLY A 390 -4.73 -19.83 53.15
CA GLY A 390 -4.75 -18.71 54.09
C GLY A 390 -5.25 -17.38 53.57
N GLY A 391 -6.03 -17.39 52.49
CA GLY A 391 -6.48 -16.19 51.80
C GLY A 391 -5.31 -15.21 51.60
N MET A 392 -4.91 -14.92 50.39
CA MET A 392 -3.93 -13.85 50.17
C MET A 392 -4.49 -12.54 50.74
N ARG A 393 -4.41 -12.35 52.09
CA ARG A 393 -4.37 -11.00 52.61
C ARG A 393 -3.22 -10.32 51.94
N SER A 394 -3.52 -9.41 51.01
CA SER A 394 -2.52 -8.53 50.42
C SER A 394 -1.72 -7.89 51.58
N ALA A 395 -0.66 -8.54 52.00
CA ALA A 395 0.33 -7.93 52.83
C ALA A 395 0.98 -6.83 51.97
N GLY A 396 0.75 -5.61 52.36
CA GLY A 396 1.55 -4.50 51.93
C GLY A 396 1.02 -3.70 50.77
N GLY A 397 -0.04 -2.96 50.95
CA GLY A 397 -0.11 -1.62 50.44
C GLY A 397 0.97 -0.81 51.13
N GLY A 398 2.18 -0.73 50.52
CA GLY A 398 3.22 0.14 51.06
C GLY A 398 2.70 1.58 51.12
N GLU A 399 2.78 2.17 52.31
CA GLU A 399 2.32 3.55 52.64
C GLU A 399 3.06 4.66 51.86
N ASN A 400 3.91 4.33 50.90
CA ASN A 400 4.81 5.29 50.24
C ASN A 400 4.48 5.63 48.80
N ASP A 401 3.21 5.67 48.40
CA ASP A 401 2.87 6.16 47.05
C ASP A 401 2.63 7.68 47.06
N ARG A 402 3.73 8.46 47.12
CA ARG A 402 3.71 9.93 47.04
C ARG A 402 2.99 10.46 45.77
N LEU A 403 3.05 9.71 44.67
CA LEU A 403 2.41 10.06 43.39
C LEU A 403 0.86 9.98 43.51
N THR A 404 0.31 8.95 44.13
CA THR A 404 -1.16 8.80 44.26
C THR A 404 -1.75 9.79 45.23
N ARG A 405 -1.02 10.25 46.24
CA ARG A 405 -1.46 11.30 47.16
C ARG A 405 -1.49 12.69 46.56
N GLY A 406 -0.57 13.02 45.66
CA GLY A 406 -0.54 14.29 44.90
C GLY A 406 -1.72 14.41 43.94
N LEU A 407 -1.94 13.37 43.14
CA LEU A 407 -3.02 13.35 42.16
C LEU A 407 -4.42 13.25 42.78
N SER A 408 -4.57 12.59 43.93
CA SER A 408 -5.88 12.46 44.62
C SER A 408 -6.43 13.80 45.17
N ARG A 409 -5.61 14.84 45.23
CA ARG A 409 -6.07 16.21 45.63
C ARG A 409 -6.72 16.98 44.47
N LEU A 410 -6.48 16.55 43.23
CA LEU A 410 -7.00 17.23 42.03
C LEU A 410 -8.34 16.67 41.54
N PHE A 411 -8.72 15.45 41.99
CA PHE A 411 -9.89 14.74 41.49
C PHE A 411 -10.95 14.50 42.54
N SER A 412 -12.20 14.26 42.13
CA SER A 412 -13.29 13.91 43.03
C SER A 412 -13.00 12.60 43.78
N ARG A 413 -13.54 12.46 44.99
CA ARG A 413 -13.32 11.25 45.87
C ARG A 413 -13.57 9.92 45.15
N PRO A 414 -14.59 9.74 44.28
CA PRO A 414 -14.77 8.51 43.53
C PRO A 414 -13.67 8.25 42.50
N THR A 415 -13.23 9.29 41.78
CA THR A 415 -12.14 9.20 40.80
C THR A 415 -10.79 8.93 41.43
N ALA A 416 -10.52 9.53 42.60
CA ALA A 416 -9.32 9.25 43.39
C ALA A 416 -9.27 7.79 43.86
N LEU A 417 -10.43 7.23 44.25
CA LEU A 417 -10.55 5.81 44.64
C LEU A 417 -10.28 4.88 43.43
N SER A 418 -10.89 5.18 42.24
CA SER A 418 -10.67 4.44 41.01
C SER A 418 -9.20 4.48 40.58
N MET A 419 -8.57 5.63 40.71
CA MET A 419 -7.17 5.84 40.40
C MET A 419 -6.24 5.02 41.29
N ARG A 420 -6.45 5.07 42.63
CA ARG A 420 -5.69 4.25 43.59
C ARG A 420 -5.86 2.77 43.31
N ASN A 421 -7.03 2.36 42.89
CA ASN A 421 -7.33 0.97 42.58
C ASN A 421 -6.64 0.51 41.30
N THR A 422 -6.60 1.34 40.23
CA THR A 422 -5.88 1.06 38.97
C THR A 422 -4.39 0.78 39.24
N PHE A 423 -3.74 1.56 40.11
CA PHE A 423 -2.31 1.42 40.41
C PHE A 423 -1.98 0.34 41.45
N ARG A 424 -2.96 -0.32 42.07
CA ARG A 424 -2.72 -1.35 43.06
C ARG A 424 -1.97 -2.56 42.52
N ASN A 425 -2.31 -3.02 41.29
CA ASN A 425 -1.69 -4.18 40.67
C ASN A 425 -0.76 -3.73 39.51
N LYS A 426 0.40 -3.11 39.86
CA LYS A 426 1.35 -2.49 38.90
C LYS A 426 1.74 -3.41 37.76
N LYS A 427 2.04 -4.71 38.02
CA LYS A 427 2.46 -5.67 36.96
C LYS A 427 1.39 -5.90 35.91
N ARG A 428 0.13 -6.02 36.32
CA ARG A 428 -0.98 -6.21 35.41
C ARG A 428 -1.33 -4.92 34.64
N LEU A 429 -1.34 -3.80 35.37
CA LEU A 429 -1.54 -2.49 34.74
C LEU A 429 -0.52 -2.24 33.63
N VAL A 430 0.78 -2.47 33.91
CA VAL A 430 1.84 -2.31 32.91
C VAL A 430 1.60 -3.22 31.71
N LEU A 431 1.22 -4.48 31.91
CA LEU A 431 0.97 -5.39 30.80
C LEU A 431 -0.25 -4.97 29.95
N THR A 432 -1.33 -4.52 30.60
CA THR A 432 -2.53 -4.03 29.90
C THR A 432 -2.25 -2.73 29.16
N LEU A 433 -1.56 -1.79 29.81
CA LEU A 433 -1.14 -0.55 29.17
C LEU A 433 -0.24 -0.83 27.98
N PHE A 434 0.72 -1.74 28.12
CA PHE A 434 1.63 -2.11 27.03
C PHE A 434 0.87 -2.67 25.82
N THR A 435 -0.07 -3.62 26.05
CA THR A 435 -0.84 -4.21 24.94
C THR A 435 -1.73 -3.19 24.25
N LEU A 436 -2.44 -2.36 25.01
CA LEU A 436 -3.34 -1.36 24.43
C LEU A 436 -2.56 -0.19 23.80
N SER A 437 -1.42 0.19 24.38
CA SER A 437 -0.54 1.23 23.84
C SER A 437 0.14 0.80 22.55
N LEU A 438 0.57 -0.46 22.45
CA LEU A 438 1.14 -0.98 21.21
C LEU A 438 0.09 -0.99 20.08
N GLY A 439 -1.14 -1.39 20.39
CA GLY A 439 -2.25 -1.30 19.45
C GLY A 439 -2.50 0.13 18.97
N GLY A 440 -2.52 1.07 19.91
CA GLY A 440 -2.67 2.49 19.60
C GLY A 440 -1.50 3.08 18.82
N ALA A 441 -0.30 2.64 19.13
CA ALA A 441 0.89 3.07 18.40
C ALA A 441 0.85 2.66 16.93
N ILE A 442 0.44 1.43 16.63
CA ILE A 442 0.26 0.94 15.24
C ILE A 442 -0.86 1.71 14.54
N PHE A 443 -1.97 1.96 15.24
CA PHE A 443 -3.08 2.75 14.70
C PHE A 443 -2.62 4.17 14.33
N ILE A 444 -2.00 4.89 15.24
CA ILE A 444 -1.49 6.25 15.01
C ILE A 444 -0.42 6.25 13.90
N ALA A 445 0.50 5.28 13.93
CA ALA A 445 1.56 5.13 12.94
C ALA A 445 1.01 4.96 11.52
N SER A 446 -0.13 4.26 11.35
CA SER A 446 -0.80 4.11 10.05
C SER A 446 -1.26 5.46 9.47
N PHE A 447 -1.76 6.37 10.31
CA PHE A 447 -2.11 7.73 9.89
C PHE A 447 -0.87 8.58 9.56
N ASN A 448 0.21 8.43 10.35
CA ASN A 448 1.45 9.14 10.10
C ASN A 448 2.11 8.72 8.77
N VAL A 449 2.03 7.44 8.42
CA VAL A 449 2.50 6.95 7.11
C VAL A 449 1.70 7.56 5.96
N ASN A 450 0.38 7.71 6.10
CA ASN A 450 -0.43 8.36 5.07
C ASN A 450 0.03 9.80 4.83
N VAL A 451 0.31 10.56 5.90
CA VAL A 451 0.84 11.93 5.76
C VAL A 451 2.22 11.93 5.09
N ALA A 452 3.09 10.97 5.43
CA ALA A 452 4.38 10.84 4.77
C ALA A 452 4.25 10.57 3.25
N ILE A 453 3.27 9.78 2.85
CA ILE A 453 2.92 9.54 1.44
C ILE A 453 2.45 10.85 0.80
N ASP A 454 1.51 11.56 1.42
CA ASP A 454 0.97 12.83 0.90
C ASP A 454 2.07 13.90 0.75
N GLU A 455 2.98 13.99 1.72
CA GLU A 455 4.14 14.90 1.64
C GLU A 455 5.10 14.51 0.51
N HIS A 456 5.27 13.21 0.26
CA HIS A 456 6.09 12.74 -0.85
C HIS A 456 5.45 13.07 -2.21
N ILE A 457 4.14 12.89 -2.34
CA ILE A 457 3.38 13.28 -3.54
C ILE A 457 3.47 14.80 -3.75
N ALA A 458 3.34 15.59 -2.68
CA ALA A 458 3.52 17.03 -2.74
C ALA A 458 4.95 17.43 -3.15
N ALA A 459 5.96 16.64 -2.77
CA ALA A 459 7.33 16.84 -3.23
C ALA A 459 7.50 16.55 -4.73
N ILE A 460 6.80 15.54 -5.26
CA ILE A 460 6.76 15.25 -6.71
C ILE A 460 6.08 16.39 -7.47
N ALA A 461 5.04 16.99 -6.90
CA ALA A 461 4.35 18.13 -7.51
C ALA A 461 5.27 19.34 -7.75
N ARG A 462 6.41 19.46 -7.06
CA ARG A 462 7.41 20.50 -7.29
C ARG A 462 8.14 20.38 -8.64
N TYR A 463 8.03 19.22 -9.29
CA TYR A 463 8.56 19.00 -10.63
C TYR A 463 7.57 19.40 -11.74
N VAL A 464 6.32 19.73 -11.36
CA VAL A 464 5.26 20.15 -12.29
C VAL A 464 4.51 21.30 -11.63
N GLN A 465 5.09 22.50 -11.66
CA GLN A 465 4.50 23.69 -11.01
C GLN A 465 3.60 24.51 -11.92
N ALA A 466 3.59 24.22 -13.22
CA ALA A 466 2.66 24.84 -14.14
C ALA A 466 1.21 24.40 -13.86
N ASP A 467 0.25 25.27 -14.13
CA ASP A 467 -1.17 24.94 -13.99
C ASP A 467 -1.64 23.94 -15.04
N LEU A 468 -1.15 24.09 -16.29
CA LEU A 468 -1.43 23.19 -17.41
C LEU A 468 -0.14 22.78 -18.12
N ASP A 469 -0.02 21.48 -18.38
CA ASP A 469 1.03 20.86 -19.19
C ASP A 469 0.43 20.49 -20.56
N LEU A 470 0.83 21.20 -21.60
CA LEU A 470 0.40 21.02 -22.98
C LEU A 470 1.47 20.24 -23.75
N MET A 471 1.07 19.12 -24.35
CA MET A 471 1.91 18.39 -25.32
C MET A 471 1.27 18.39 -26.70
N THR A 472 2.10 18.59 -27.72
CA THR A 472 1.69 18.62 -29.14
C THR A 472 2.23 17.39 -29.88
N ASP A 473 1.56 17.00 -30.97
CA ASP A 473 1.95 15.86 -31.82
C ASP A 473 3.21 16.12 -32.68
N ARG A 474 3.51 17.39 -32.91
CA ARG A 474 4.67 17.85 -33.67
C ARG A 474 5.24 19.12 -33.06
N PRO A 475 6.51 19.44 -33.35
CA PRO A 475 7.14 20.64 -32.79
C PRO A 475 6.51 21.95 -33.32
N TYR A 476 6.22 22.89 -32.42
CA TYR A 476 5.76 24.23 -32.71
C TYR A 476 6.69 25.28 -32.10
N ARG A 477 6.80 26.46 -32.72
CA ARG A 477 7.52 27.60 -32.11
C ARG A 477 6.72 28.17 -30.94
N LEU A 478 7.39 28.48 -29.84
CA LEU A 478 6.78 29.05 -28.63
C LEU A 478 5.93 30.27 -28.92
N ASP A 479 6.42 31.19 -29.80
CA ASP A 479 5.68 32.40 -30.17
C ASP A 479 4.33 32.11 -30.85
N ARG A 480 4.22 31.01 -31.60
CA ARG A 480 2.94 30.60 -32.22
C ARG A 480 1.93 30.19 -31.14
N ILE A 481 2.38 29.45 -30.11
CA ILE A 481 1.51 29.06 -28.99
C ILE A 481 1.11 30.29 -28.18
N ARG A 482 2.08 31.17 -27.83
CA ARG A 482 1.82 32.40 -27.09
C ARG A 482 0.80 33.29 -27.80
N ASN A 483 0.99 33.54 -29.12
CA ASN A 483 0.08 34.38 -29.92
C ASN A 483 -1.31 33.75 -30.04
N THR A 484 -1.40 32.42 -30.10
CA THR A 484 -2.70 31.74 -30.15
C THR A 484 -3.47 31.89 -28.86
N LEU A 485 -2.79 31.78 -27.71
CA LEU A 485 -3.40 31.84 -26.37
C LEU A 485 -3.43 33.25 -25.77
N ALA A 486 -2.91 34.26 -26.46
CA ALA A 486 -2.88 35.66 -26.02
C ALA A 486 -4.26 36.29 -25.74
N SER A 487 -5.32 35.71 -26.31
CA SER A 487 -6.71 36.17 -26.07
C SER A 487 -7.28 35.72 -24.72
N LEU A 488 -6.61 34.84 -23.97
CA LEU A 488 -7.04 34.35 -22.68
C LEU A 488 -6.41 35.18 -21.55
N PRO A 489 -7.17 36.03 -20.89
CA PRO A 489 -6.63 36.96 -19.87
C PRO A 489 -6.17 36.26 -18.60
N GLU A 490 -6.59 35.01 -18.35
CA GLU A 490 -6.23 34.20 -17.20
C GLU A 490 -4.78 33.70 -17.27
N ILE A 491 -4.20 33.60 -18.47
CA ILE A 491 -2.85 33.14 -18.68
C ILE A 491 -1.86 34.24 -18.34
N ASP A 492 -0.89 33.93 -17.51
CA ASP A 492 0.20 34.84 -17.15
C ASP A 492 1.36 34.74 -18.13
N TYR A 493 1.95 33.55 -18.20
CA TYR A 493 3.02 33.28 -19.16
C TYR A 493 3.03 31.81 -19.58
N ILE A 494 3.78 31.54 -20.65
CA ILE A 494 3.98 30.21 -21.22
C ILE A 494 5.45 29.96 -21.41
N GLU A 495 5.95 28.85 -20.88
CA GLU A 495 7.28 28.34 -21.16
C GLU A 495 7.23 27.19 -22.17
N GLY A 496 8.21 27.15 -23.03
CA GLY A 496 8.43 26.02 -23.93
C GLY A 496 9.56 25.15 -23.39
N TRP A 497 9.32 23.86 -23.23
CA TRP A 497 10.30 22.91 -22.75
C TRP A 497 10.71 21.93 -23.86
N GLY A 498 12.00 21.56 -23.89
CA GLY A 498 12.45 20.42 -24.66
C GLY A 498 11.94 19.13 -24.01
N TYR A 499 11.48 18.20 -24.84
CA TYR A 499 11.05 16.88 -24.39
C TYR A 499 11.34 15.84 -25.47
N GLY A 500 11.91 14.70 -25.07
CA GLY A 500 12.15 13.58 -25.97
C GLY A 500 12.70 12.36 -25.24
N ALA A 501 12.92 11.30 -25.99
CA ALA A 501 13.55 10.09 -25.52
C ALA A 501 14.97 9.98 -26.08
N THR A 502 15.89 9.49 -25.27
CA THR A 502 17.26 9.12 -25.66
C THR A 502 17.54 7.72 -25.15
N THR A 503 18.53 7.06 -25.72
CA THR A 503 19.03 5.79 -25.19
C THR A 503 20.32 6.05 -24.43
N TYR A 504 20.41 5.58 -23.20
CA TYR A 504 21.66 5.59 -22.44
C TYR A 504 22.60 4.55 -23.03
N ILE A 505 23.87 4.92 -23.25
CA ILE A 505 24.92 3.99 -23.68
C ILE A 505 25.82 3.72 -22.48
N ASP A 506 25.93 2.47 -22.09
CA ASP A 506 26.75 2.06 -20.95
C ASP A 506 28.28 2.17 -21.24
N ALA A 507 29.08 1.97 -20.19
CA ALA A 507 30.53 2.06 -20.31
C ALA A 507 31.15 1.04 -21.30
N ASP A 508 30.44 -0.05 -21.58
CA ASP A 508 30.84 -1.09 -22.54
C ASP A 508 30.37 -0.78 -23.99
N GLY A 509 29.72 0.37 -24.21
CA GLY A 509 29.18 0.74 -25.52
C GLY A 509 27.91 -0.02 -25.91
N ARG A 510 27.15 -0.53 -24.94
CA ARG A 510 25.89 -1.25 -25.17
C ARG A 510 24.72 -0.30 -24.93
N ASP A 511 23.65 -0.53 -25.71
CA ASP A 511 22.41 0.22 -25.51
C ASP A 511 21.79 -0.15 -24.15
N GLY A 512 21.64 0.86 -23.33
CA GLY A 512 21.02 0.79 -22.03
C GLY A 512 19.52 1.14 -22.08
N PRO A 513 18.95 1.58 -20.97
CA PRO A 513 17.53 1.95 -20.91
C PRO A 513 17.22 3.22 -21.70
N SER A 514 15.98 3.30 -22.19
CA SER A 514 15.45 4.56 -22.72
C SER A 514 15.31 5.60 -21.60
N VAL A 515 15.80 6.80 -21.85
CA VAL A 515 15.83 7.93 -20.92
C VAL A 515 14.89 9.02 -21.43
N SER A 516 13.89 9.37 -20.65
CA SER A 516 13.06 10.53 -20.95
C SER A 516 13.76 11.82 -20.53
N VAL A 517 14.04 12.67 -21.51
CA VAL A 517 14.74 13.93 -21.30
C VAL A 517 13.74 15.08 -21.22
N PHE A 518 13.90 15.92 -20.21
CA PHE A 518 13.20 17.19 -20.05
C PHE A 518 14.23 18.33 -20.08
N ALA A 519 13.95 19.35 -20.87
CA ALA A 519 14.86 20.48 -20.98
C ALA A 519 14.10 21.80 -20.74
N PRO A 520 14.06 22.28 -19.50
CA PRO A 520 13.47 23.57 -19.16
C PRO A 520 14.34 24.72 -19.71
N PRO A 521 13.75 25.88 -19.97
CA PRO A 521 14.51 27.08 -20.30
C PRO A 521 15.40 27.53 -19.14
N ASP A 522 16.45 28.28 -19.44
CA ASP A 522 17.34 28.83 -18.44
C ASP A 522 16.58 29.71 -17.46
N GLY A 523 16.76 29.44 -16.15
CA GLY A 523 16.12 30.19 -15.09
C GLY A 523 14.64 29.91 -14.88
N SER A 524 14.11 28.78 -15.40
CA SER A 524 12.71 28.36 -15.16
C SER A 524 12.43 28.23 -13.66
N GLU A 525 11.38 28.90 -13.19
CA GLU A 525 10.86 28.79 -11.82
C GLU A 525 9.82 27.67 -11.68
N LEU A 526 9.45 26.99 -12.78
CA LEU A 526 8.43 25.95 -12.79
C LEU A 526 8.92 24.58 -12.34
N ILE A 527 10.19 24.51 -11.93
CA ILE A 527 10.78 23.28 -11.39
C ILE A 527 11.73 23.61 -10.24
N THR A 528 11.51 22.95 -9.11
CA THR A 528 12.39 22.98 -7.93
C THR A 528 12.81 21.56 -7.55
N PRO A 529 13.82 21.00 -8.23
CA PRO A 529 14.18 19.60 -8.02
C PRO A 529 14.80 19.37 -6.64
N LYS A 530 14.46 18.23 -6.03
CA LYS A 530 15.12 17.77 -4.82
C LYS A 530 16.38 17.00 -5.21
N LEU A 531 17.53 17.62 -5.07
CA LEU A 531 18.81 16.98 -5.37
C LEU A 531 19.18 15.98 -4.26
N LYS A 532 19.66 14.81 -4.67
CA LYS A 532 20.25 13.78 -3.82
C LYS A 532 21.75 13.98 -3.67
N SER A 533 22.40 14.37 -4.77
CA SER A 533 23.82 14.70 -4.82
C SER A 533 24.11 15.66 -5.97
N GLY A 534 25.23 16.38 -5.89
CA GLY A 534 25.64 17.32 -6.91
C GLY A 534 24.88 18.66 -6.86
N ARG A 535 24.71 19.26 -8.04
CA ARG A 535 24.05 20.56 -8.21
C ARG A 535 23.09 20.55 -9.42
N TRP A 536 22.26 21.57 -9.51
CA TRP A 536 21.48 21.88 -10.70
C TRP A 536 22.32 22.68 -11.70
N PHE A 537 21.92 22.69 -12.97
CA PHE A 537 22.61 23.48 -13.99
C PHE A 537 22.32 24.98 -13.85
N GLU A 538 23.33 25.79 -14.21
CA GLU A 538 23.24 27.24 -14.20
C GLU A 538 22.83 27.76 -15.59
N PRO A 539 22.26 28.99 -15.68
CA PRO A 539 21.91 29.57 -16.96
C PRO A 539 23.12 29.66 -17.90
N GLY A 540 22.94 29.20 -19.15
CA GLY A 540 24.01 29.25 -20.18
C GLY A 540 24.94 28.03 -20.16
N GLU A 541 24.88 27.14 -19.19
CA GLU A 541 25.66 25.88 -19.22
C GLU A 541 25.25 24.98 -20.39
N ARG A 542 26.24 24.22 -20.89
CA ARG A 542 26.06 23.28 -22.02
C ARG A 542 26.68 21.94 -21.68
N ASN A 543 26.20 20.89 -22.34
CA ASN A 543 26.71 19.54 -22.21
C ASN A 543 26.74 19.00 -20.77
N VAL A 544 25.81 19.47 -19.93
CA VAL A 544 25.61 19.01 -18.54
C VAL A 544 24.23 18.36 -18.42
N ILE A 545 24.15 17.37 -17.50
CA ILE A 545 22.94 16.61 -17.30
C ILE A 545 22.74 16.29 -15.83
N CYS A 546 21.48 16.38 -15.37
CA CYS A 546 21.05 15.85 -14.10
C CYS A 546 20.23 14.58 -14.35
N LEU A 547 20.60 13.49 -13.68
CA LEU A 547 19.95 12.18 -13.84
C LEU A 547 19.02 11.87 -12.66
N SER A 548 17.99 11.08 -12.90
CA SER A 548 17.13 10.59 -11.81
C SER A 548 17.89 9.59 -10.93
N GLU A 549 17.53 9.51 -9.67
CA GLU A 549 18.16 8.57 -8.71
C GLU A 549 18.00 7.08 -9.14
N ARG A 550 17.14 6.77 -10.12
CA ARG A 550 17.03 5.45 -10.72
C ARG A 550 18.37 4.97 -11.29
N PHE A 551 19.18 5.89 -11.84
CA PHE A 551 20.51 5.57 -12.33
C PHE A 551 21.44 5.07 -11.23
N ASN A 552 21.36 5.61 -10.01
CA ASN A 552 22.20 5.14 -8.89
C ASN A 552 21.86 3.70 -8.46
N TYR A 553 20.63 3.23 -8.74
CA TYR A 553 20.25 1.84 -8.44
C TYR A 553 20.66 0.87 -9.54
N ALA A 554 20.54 1.29 -10.81
CA ALA A 554 20.86 0.47 -11.96
C ALA A 554 22.37 0.46 -12.26
N TYR A 555 23.04 1.59 -12.03
CA TYR A 555 24.47 1.81 -12.29
C TYR A 555 25.13 2.41 -11.04
N PRO A 556 25.44 1.60 -10.02
CA PRO A 556 25.95 2.10 -8.73
C PRO A 556 27.28 2.85 -8.82
N ASP A 557 28.09 2.54 -9.84
CA ASP A 557 29.40 3.14 -10.08
C ASP A 557 29.32 4.54 -10.72
N LEU A 558 28.13 4.95 -11.21
CA LEU A 558 27.93 6.24 -11.86
C LEU A 558 27.80 7.35 -10.81
N GLY A 559 28.73 8.31 -10.85
CA GLY A 559 28.83 9.43 -9.91
C GLY A 559 28.69 10.81 -10.54
N VAL A 560 28.69 11.85 -9.69
CA VAL A 560 28.76 13.23 -10.14
C VAL A 560 30.17 13.53 -10.68
N GLY A 561 30.25 14.12 -11.88
CA GLY A 561 31.47 14.39 -12.61
C GLY A 561 31.78 13.38 -13.72
N ASP A 562 31.12 12.23 -13.72
CA ASP A 562 31.28 11.24 -14.76
C ASP A 562 30.65 11.68 -16.07
N LYS A 563 31.14 11.11 -17.16
CA LYS A 563 30.62 11.33 -18.50
C LYS A 563 29.70 10.19 -18.90
N VAL A 564 28.54 10.52 -19.42
CA VAL A 564 27.57 9.58 -19.95
C VAL A 564 27.34 9.88 -21.43
N LYS A 565 27.08 8.83 -22.18
CA LYS A 565 26.68 8.94 -23.59
C LYS A 565 25.20 8.71 -23.72
N LEU A 566 24.55 9.57 -24.48
CA LEU A 566 23.16 9.45 -24.86
C LEU A 566 23.07 9.46 -26.38
N GLU A 567 22.33 8.50 -26.91
CA GLU A 567 21.93 8.47 -28.31
C GLU A 567 20.54 9.08 -28.45
N VAL A 568 20.41 10.08 -29.30
CA VAL A 568 19.12 10.75 -29.52
C VAL A 568 18.26 9.87 -30.43
N ALA A 569 17.08 9.52 -29.96
CA ALA A 569 16.15 8.70 -30.72
C ALA A 569 15.83 9.32 -32.11
N GLY A 570 16.10 8.54 -33.15
CA GLY A 570 15.81 8.93 -34.54
C GLY A 570 16.94 9.65 -35.31
N THR A 571 18.00 10.13 -34.67
CA THR A 571 19.19 10.67 -35.35
C THR A 571 20.33 9.67 -35.37
N GLY A 572 20.42 8.77 -34.39
CA GLY A 572 21.54 7.86 -34.20
C GLY A 572 22.84 8.55 -33.76
N ASP A 573 22.77 9.84 -33.42
CA ASP A 573 23.92 10.61 -32.97
C ASP A 573 24.19 10.37 -31.50
N GLU A 574 25.38 9.83 -31.18
CA GLU A 574 25.86 9.75 -29.80
C GLU A 574 26.36 11.12 -29.33
N THR A 575 25.91 11.54 -28.19
CA THR A 575 26.31 12.78 -27.53
C THR A 575 26.84 12.51 -26.11
N GLU A 576 27.92 13.20 -25.74
CA GLU A 576 28.57 13.05 -24.43
C GLU A 576 28.12 14.15 -23.46
N TRP A 577 27.76 13.76 -22.22
CA TRP A 577 27.23 14.64 -21.19
C TRP A 577 27.97 14.45 -19.88
N THR A 578 28.25 15.55 -19.18
CA THR A 578 28.80 15.50 -17.83
C THR A 578 27.66 15.45 -16.81
N VAL A 579 27.62 14.42 -15.97
CA VAL A 579 26.66 14.30 -14.88
C VAL A 579 27.01 15.28 -13.79
N ILE A 580 26.18 16.29 -13.54
CA ILE A 580 26.39 17.32 -12.51
C ILE A 580 25.56 17.10 -11.26
N GLY A 581 24.55 16.25 -11.31
CA GLY A 581 23.72 15.95 -10.16
C GLY A 581 22.76 14.81 -10.38
N PHE A 582 22.29 14.28 -9.25
CA PHE A 582 21.20 13.31 -9.21
C PHE A 582 20.02 13.89 -8.46
N PHE A 583 18.82 13.77 -9.02
CA PHE A 583 17.58 14.23 -8.38
C PHE A 583 16.69 13.06 -7.94
N SER A 584 15.97 13.29 -6.83
CA SER A 584 15.04 12.31 -6.26
C SER A 584 13.62 12.69 -6.65
N MET A 585 12.94 11.84 -7.43
CA MET A 585 11.55 12.06 -7.83
C MET A 585 10.65 10.90 -7.43
N ALA A 586 10.88 9.72 -7.99
CA ALA A 586 10.07 8.52 -7.73
C ALA A 586 10.92 7.31 -7.29
N GLY A 587 12.17 7.55 -6.92
CA GLY A 587 13.08 6.55 -6.39
C GLY A 587 13.39 5.40 -7.36
N LYS A 588 13.48 4.21 -6.80
CA LYS A 588 13.76 2.97 -7.53
C LYS A 588 12.70 2.63 -8.57
N SER A 589 11.44 2.90 -8.26
CA SER A 589 10.30 2.59 -9.14
C SER A 589 10.03 3.67 -10.19
N GLY A 590 10.77 4.79 -10.16
CA GLY A 590 10.71 5.83 -11.19
C GLY A 590 11.37 5.40 -12.51
N GLY A 591 11.02 6.09 -13.59
CA GLY A 591 11.67 5.90 -14.88
C GLY A 591 13.11 6.43 -14.92
N PHE A 592 13.84 6.08 -15.95
CA PHE A 592 15.10 6.74 -16.27
C PHE A 592 14.80 8.12 -16.86
N LEU A 593 15.00 9.14 -16.05
CA LEU A 593 14.71 10.52 -16.40
C LEU A 593 15.98 11.36 -16.36
N ALA A 594 16.05 12.35 -17.22
CA ALA A 594 17.14 13.29 -17.24
C ALA A 594 16.63 14.73 -17.44
N TYR A 595 17.28 15.67 -16.80
CA TYR A 595 17.10 17.09 -17.07
C TYR A 595 18.39 17.68 -17.64
N MET A 596 18.26 18.50 -18.68
CA MET A 596 19.36 19.23 -19.31
C MET A 596 18.93 20.65 -19.72
N PRO A 597 19.84 21.59 -19.91
CA PRO A 597 19.48 22.91 -20.40
C PRO A 597 18.79 22.89 -21.77
N LEU A 598 17.77 23.73 -21.96
CA LEU A 598 16.99 23.78 -23.20
C LEU A 598 17.88 24.01 -24.44
N GLY A 599 18.88 24.86 -24.31
CA GLY A 599 19.79 25.11 -25.42
C GLY A 599 20.57 23.88 -25.85
N SER A 600 21.01 23.05 -24.89
CA SER A 600 21.67 21.78 -25.19
C SER A 600 20.75 20.78 -25.90
N TRP A 601 19.47 20.70 -25.47
CA TRP A 601 18.47 19.89 -26.15
C TRP A 601 18.21 20.35 -27.58
N GLN A 602 18.11 21.66 -27.82
CA GLN A 602 17.91 22.23 -29.16
C GLN A 602 19.05 21.92 -30.13
N ASP A 603 20.27 21.84 -29.62
CA ASP A 603 21.46 21.51 -30.40
C ASP A 603 21.43 20.05 -30.92
N ILE A 604 20.88 19.11 -30.11
CA ILE A 604 20.91 17.67 -30.47
C ILE A 604 19.60 17.14 -31.05
N SER A 605 18.45 17.79 -30.80
CA SER A 605 17.15 17.28 -31.21
C SER A 605 16.81 17.48 -32.68
N GLY A 606 17.61 18.29 -33.40
CA GLY A 606 17.34 18.68 -34.78
C GLY A 606 16.08 19.54 -34.99
N ALA A 607 15.28 19.78 -33.93
CA ALA A 607 14.03 20.55 -34.00
C ALA A 607 14.23 22.06 -33.91
N GLY A 608 15.47 22.52 -33.71
CA GLY A 608 15.82 23.94 -33.58
C GLY A 608 15.03 24.61 -32.44
N LYS A 609 14.38 25.75 -32.77
CA LYS A 609 13.56 26.50 -31.77
C LYS A 609 12.12 26.00 -31.66
N SER A 610 11.77 24.90 -32.29
CA SER A 610 10.44 24.31 -32.18
C SER A 610 10.40 23.27 -31.06
N LEU A 611 9.32 23.24 -30.31
CA LEU A 611 9.16 22.44 -29.07
C LEU A 611 7.83 21.68 -29.10
N THR A 612 7.75 20.60 -28.39
CA THR A 612 6.55 19.75 -28.28
C THR A 612 5.85 19.86 -26.94
N LYS A 613 6.51 20.46 -25.94
CA LYS A 613 5.98 20.58 -24.57
C LYS A 613 5.92 22.05 -24.16
N PHE A 614 4.77 22.46 -23.63
CA PHE A 614 4.53 23.82 -23.19
C PHE A 614 3.90 23.84 -21.82
N GLN A 615 4.47 24.64 -20.91
CA GLN A 615 4.00 24.83 -19.57
C GLN A 615 3.24 26.17 -19.48
N ILE A 616 1.98 26.12 -19.06
CA ILE A 616 1.08 27.28 -19.01
C ILE A 616 0.84 27.62 -17.54
N VAL A 617 1.09 28.88 -17.18
CA VAL A 617 0.89 29.42 -15.83
C VAL A 617 -0.22 30.45 -15.86
N THR A 618 -1.08 30.42 -14.86
CA THR A 618 -2.20 31.34 -14.71
C THR A 618 -1.89 32.46 -13.71
N LYS A 619 -2.47 33.66 -13.92
CA LYS A 619 -2.21 34.86 -13.09
C LYS A 619 -2.63 34.67 -11.62
N ASN A 620 -3.70 33.94 -11.39
CA ASN A 620 -4.21 33.68 -10.06
C ASN A 620 -4.39 32.17 -9.90
N ARG A 621 -4.26 31.64 -8.68
CA ARG A 621 -4.66 30.27 -8.39
C ARG A 621 -6.15 30.10 -8.67
N LEU A 622 -6.46 29.53 -9.81
CA LEU A 622 -7.82 29.20 -10.20
C LEU A 622 -8.33 28.04 -9.33
N ASP A 623 -9.61 28.09 -8.99
CA ASP A 623 -10.30 26.92 -8.43
C ASP A 623 -10.42 25.79 -9.48
N GLU A 624 -10.74 24.60 -9.04
CA GLU A 624 -10.80 23.41 -9.91
C GLU A 624 -11.73 23.59 -11.11
N ASN A 625 -12.90 24.23 -10.91
CA ASN A 625 -13.88 24.44 -11.97
C ASN A 625 -13.41 25.46 -12.99
N SER A 626 -12.84 26.57 -12.56
CA SER A 626 -12.27 27.61 -13.44
C SER A 626 -11.09 27.08 -14.24
N ARG A 627 -10.23 26.25 -13.62
CA ARG A 627 -9.12 25.60 -14.32
C ARG A 627 -9.60 24.60 -15.35
N ALA A 628 -10.67 23.86 -15.07
CA ALA A 628 -11.30 22.96 -16.04
C ALA A 628 -11.94 23.73 -17.21
N ALA A 629 -12.56 24.88 -16.95
CA ALA A 629 -13.11 25.74 -17.98
C ALA A 629 -12.01 26.32 -18.88
N LEU A 630 -10.93 26.85 -18.28
CA LEU A 630 -9.77 27.35 -19.01
C LEU A 630 -9.12 26.26 -19.89
N THR A 631 -9.02 25.03 -19.37
CA THR A 631 -8.48 23.90 -20.15
C THR A 631 -9.28 23.65 -21.43
N LYS A 632 -10.63 23.68 -21.34
CA LYS A 632 -11.51 23.53 -22.51
C LYS A 632 -11.35 24.70 -23.51
N GLU A 633 -11.17 25.91 -23.01
CA GLU A 633 -11.01 27.09 -23.84
C GLU A 633 -9.65 27.13 -24.54
N VAL A 634 -8.58 26.80 -23.84
CA VAL A 634 -7.23 26.57 -24.42
C VAL A 634 -7.30 25.55 -25.53
N GLU A 635 -7.92 24.41 -25.29
CA GLU A 635 -8.08 23.37 -26.28
C GLU A 635 -8.86 23.83 -27.51
N ALA A 636 -10.01 24.45 -27.30
CA ALA A 636 -10.84 24.95 -28.41
C ALA A 636 -10.13 26.01 -29.28
N LEU A 637 -9.27 26.84 -28.69
CA LEU A 637 -8.46 27.80 -29.41
C LEU A 637 -7.35 27.13 -30.23
N LEU A 638 -6.65 26.16 -29.64
CA LEU A 638 -5.60 25.40 -30.31
C LEU A 638 -6.16 24.64 -31.53
N ASP A 639 -7.28 23.93 -31.34
CA ASP A 639 -7.98 23.19 -32.39
C ASP A 639 -8.40 24.10 -33.55
N ARG A 640 -9.02 25.27 -33.25
CA ARG A 640 -9.41 26.26 -34.25
C ARG A 640 -8.24 26.82 -35.07
N LYS A 641 -7.05 26.87 -34.49
CA LYS A 641 -5.82 27.33 -35.13
C LYS A 641 -5.00 26.20 -35.78
N GLY A 642 -5.54 24.97 -35.79
CA GLY A 642 -4.90 23.80 -36.40
C GLY A 642 -3.62 23.37 -35.64
N ILE A 643 -3.53 23.66 -34.37
CA ILE A 643 -2.44 23.19 -33.51
C ILE A 643 -2.88 21.84 -32.91
N ARG A 644 -2.22 20.78 -33.35
CA ARG A 644 -2.56 19.42 -32.94
C ARG A 644 -2.02 19.13 -31.55
N THR A 645 -2.89 18.76 -30.63
CA THR A 645 -2.55 18.49 -29.20
C THR A 645 -2.68 17.02 -28.90
N THR A 646 -1.63 16.45 -28.29
CA THR A 646 -1.62 15.06 -27.80
C THR A 646 -2.20 14.97 -26.41
N SER A 647 -1.86 15.91 -25.53
CA SER A 647 -2.42 15.98 -24.18
C SER A 647 -2.44 17.40 -23.65
N ILE A 648 -3.45 17.70 -22.83
CA ILE A 648 -3.46 18.86 -21.94
C ILE A 648 -3.74 18.31 -20.55
N GLN A 649 -2.74 18.34 -19.69
CA GLN A 649 -2.82 17.81 -18.34
C GLN A 649 -2.81 18.94 -17.32
N ARG A 650 -3.75 18.90 -16.39
CA ARG A 650 -3.79 19.81 -15.26
C ARG A 650 -2.92 19.28 -14.15
N ASN A 651 -2.17 20.12 -13.47
CA ASN A 651 -1.33 19.72 -12.37
C ASN A 651 -2.13 19.17 -11.17
N ASP A 652 -3.29 19.76 -10.86
CA ASP A 652 -4.14 19.28 -9.77
C ASP A 652 -4.66 17.85 -10.01
N THR A 653 -5.01 17.49 -11.25
CA THR A 653 -5.41 16.13 -11.59
C THR A 653 -4.22 15.17 -11.56
N PHE A 654 -3.04 15.61 -12.00
CA PHE A 654 -1.82 14.80 -11.92
C PHE A 654 -1.49 14.42 -10.46
N VAL A 655 -1.55 15.39 -9.54
CA VAL A 655 -1.31 15.15 -8.11
C VAL A 655 -2.38 14.23 -7.51
N ALA A 656 -3.66 14.48 -7.84
CA ALA A 656 -4.77 13.67 -7.35
C ALA A 656 -4.72 12.21 -7.85
N ASP A 657 -4.33 12.00 -9.11
CA ASP A 657 -4.21 10.67 -9.71
C ASP A 657 -3.02 9.91 -9.11
N SER A 658 -1.89 10.60 -8.85
CA SER A 658 -0.74 10.02 -8.14
C SER A 658 -1.11 9.59 -6.72
N ALA A 659 -1.90 10.40 -6.01
CA ALA A 659 -2.39 10.09 -4.67
C ALA A 659 -3.31 8.86 -4.68
N ARG A 660 -4.18 8.70 -5.70
CA ARG A 660 -5.04 7.52 -5.85
C ARG A 660 -4.24 6.23 -6.00
N GLY A 661 -3.19 6.23 -6.80
CA GLY A 661 -2.32 5.05 -6.97
C GLY A 661 -1.73 4.56 -5.65
N LEU A 662 -1.37 5.47 -4.74
CA LEU A 662 -0.82 5.14 -3.43
C LEU A 662 -1.89 4.92 -2.34
N SER A 663 -3.15 5.31 -2.57
CA SER A 663 -4.25 5.18 -1.59
C SER A 663 -4.57 3.73 -1.22
N VAL A 664 -4.29 2.78 -2.10
CA VAL A 664 -4.46 1.35 -1.84
C VAL A 664 -3.66 0.92 -0.60
N MET A 665 -2.43 1.43 -0.43
CA MET A 665 -1.63 1.19 0.76
C MET A 665 -2.26 1.78 2.02
N SER A 666 -2.79 3.00 1.91
CA SER A 666 -3.48 3.68 3.01
C SER A 666 -4.68 2.88 3.49
N ILE A 667 -5.50 2.38 2.58
CA ILE A 667 -6.66 1.52 2.89
C ILE A 667 -6.20 0.25 3.60
N PHE A 668 -5.13 -0.37 3.11
CA PHE A 668 -4.59 -1.59 3.69
C PHE A 668 -4.08 -1.36 5.11
N MET A 669 -3.35 -0.28 5.35
CA MET A 669 -2.89 0.09 6.68
C MET A 669 -4.06 0.41 7.63
N MET A 670 -5.12 1.02 7.12
CA MET A 670 -6.34 1.28 7.90
C MET A 670 -7.04 -0.02 8.33
N ILE A 671 -7.16 -1.00 7.43
CA ILE A 671 -7.70 -2.33 7.77
C ILE A 671 -6.88 -2.97 8.89
N MET A 672 -5.54 -2.92 8.79
CA MET A 672 -4.65 -3.44 9.82
C MET A 672 -4.80 -2.69 11.14
N ALA A 673 -4.92 -1.38 11.11
CA ALA A 673 -5.14 -0.55 12.30
C ALA A 673 -6.44 -0.93 13.03
N VAL A 674 -7.52 -1.16 12.29
CA VAL A 674 -8.81 -1.60 12.86
C VAL A 674 -8.68 -2.99 13.49
N LEU A 675 -8.01 -3.93 12.83
CA LEU A 675 -7.78 -5.27 13.40
C LEU A 675 -7.00 -5.21 14.71
N VAL A 676 -5.94 -4.39 14.77
CA VAL A 676 -5.14 -4.20 15.98
C VAL A 676 -5.96 -3.55 17.10
N ALA A 677 -6.82 -2.57 16.77
CA ALA A 677 -7.73 -1.94 17.71
C ALA A 677 -8.71 -2.95 18.32
N LEU A 678 -9.26 -3.87 17.53
CA LEU A 678 -10.13 -4.95 18.00
C LEU A 678 -9.41 -5.90 18.97
N VAL A 679 -8.15 -6.26 18.69
CA VAL A 679 -7.31 -7.05 19.62
C VAL A 679 -7.15 -6.33 20.94
N GLY A 680 -6.87 -5.03 20.91
CA GLY A 680 -6.74 -4.19 22.11
C GLY A 680 -8.03 -4.13 22.93
N CYS A 681 -9.18 -4.02 22.27
CA CYS A 681 -10.51 -4.01 22.89
C CYS A 681 -10.78 -5.30 23.71
N ILE A 682 -10.50 -6.44 23.10
CA ILE A 682 -10.66 -7.76 23.75
C ILE A 682 -9.73 -7.86 24.96
N GLY A 683 -8.49 -7.36 24.84
CA GLY A 683 -7.53 -7.32 25.92
C GLY A 683 -8.00 -6.52 27.11
N LEU A 684 -8.55 -5.36 26.87
CA LEU A 684 -9.09 -4.49 27.91
C LEU A 684 -10.32 -5.11 28.58
N THR A 685 -11.23 -5.71 27.82
CA THR A 685 -12.41 -6.43 28.34
C THR A 685 -12.00 -7.52 29.32
N GLY A 686 -11.00 -8.33 28.94
CA GLY A 686 -10.45 -9.38 29.79
C GLY A 686 -9.86 -8.85 31.10
N THR A 687 -9.09 -7.78 31.01
CA THR A 687 -8.47 -7.16 32.19
C THR A 687 -9.52 -6.54 33.12
N MET A 688 -10.51 -5.86 32.58
CA MET A 688 -11.58 -5.25 33.37
C MET A 688 -12.46 -6.29 34.01
N SER A 689 -12.81 -7.36 33.30
CA SER A 689 -13.56 -8.48 33.90
C SER A 689 -12.87 -9.06 35.11
N LEU A 690 -11.54 -9.23 35.02
CA LEU A 690 -10.75 -9.74 36.13
C LEU A 690 -10.65 -8.75 37.29
N ASN A 691 -10.46 -7.45 37.01
CA ASN A 691 -10.43 -6.41 38.06
C ASN A 691 -11.71 -6.41 38.88
N VAL A 692 -12.86 -6.52 38.22
CA VAL A 692 -14.16 -6.62 38.88
C VAL A 692 -14.25 -7.85 39.75
N MET A 693 -13.83 -9.01 39.25
CA MET A 693 -13.91 -10.28 39.97
C MET A 693 -12.99 -10.34 41.20
N GLU A 694 -11.81 -9.74 41.15
CA GLU A 694 -10.89 -9.70 42.32
C GLU A 694 -11.41 -8.78 43.43
N ARG A 695 -12.35 -7.90 43.10
CA ARG A 695 -12.91 -6.88 44.01
C ARG A 695 -14.37 -7.11 44.38
N THR A 696 -14.87 -8.32 44.11
CA THR A 696 -16.27 -8.66 44.45
C THR A 696 -16.63 -8.35 45.89
N ALA A 697 -15.75 -8.69 46.88
CA ALA A 697 -15.94 -8.40 48.29
C ALA A 697 -15.97 -6.87 48.56
N GLU A 698 -15.05 -6.10 47.98
CA GLU A 698 -15.04 -4.62 48.11
C GLU A 698 -16.34 -4.00 47.55
N ILE A 699 -16.80 -4.51 46.40
CA ILE A 699 -18.04 -4.07 45.76
C ILE A 699 -19.24 -4.44 46.61
N GLY A 700 -19.25 -5.64 47.20
CA GLY A 700 -20.27 -6.09 48.13
C GLY A 700 -20.35 -5.21 49.37
N ILE A 701 -19.23 -4.86 49.97
CA ILE A 701 -19.16 -3.92 51.09
C ILE A 701 -19.68 -2.53 50.71
N LEU A 702 -19.26 -2.00 49.56
CA LEU A 702 -19.76 -0.70 49.07
C LEU A 702 -21.29 -0.70 48.91
N ARG A 703 -21.87 -1.81 48.42
CA ARG A 703 -23.33 -1.97 48.32
C ARG A 703 -24.01 -2.11 49.66
N ALA A 704 -23.40 -2.80 50.58
CA ALA A 704 -23.91 -2.94 51.96
C ALA A 704 -23.97 -1.59 52.71
N ILE A 705 -23.07 -0.66 52.39
CA ILE A 705 -23.03 0.71 52.92
C ILE A 705 -23.96 1.66 52.12
N GLY A 706 -24.68 1.16 51.11
CA GLY A 706 -25.70 1.94 50.37
C GLY A 706 -25.24 2.51 49.04
N ALA A 707 -24.16 2.02 48.44
CA ALA A 707 -23.77 2.43 47.09
C ALA A 707 -24.79 1.95 46.05
N SER A 708 -25.32 2.89 45.26
CA SER A 708 -26.25 2.57 44.15
C SER A 708 -25.55 1.82 43.02
N ASN A 709 -26.33 1.04 42.25
CA ASN A 709 -25.87 0.35 41.07
C ASN A 709 -25.17 1.31 40.07
N ARG A 710 -25.68 2.53 39.95
CA ARG A 710 -25.11 3.59 39.10
C ARG A 710 -23.72 4.02 39.57
N ASN A 711 -23.48 4.07 40.87
CA ASN A 711 -22.17 4.44 41.44
C ASN A 711 -21.13 3.32 41.19
N VAL A 712 -21.51 2.05 41.36
CA VAL A 712 -20.65 0.91 41.03
C VAL A 712 -20.28 0.90 39.55
N MET A 713 -21.27 1.05 38.67
CA MET A 713 -21.08 1.15 37.24
C MET A 713 -20.11 2.28 36.89
N LYS A 714 -20.35 3.50 37.41
CA LYS A 714 -19.52 4.69 37.18
C LYS A 714 -18.07 4.46 37.60
N ASN A 715 -17.84 3.81 38.72
CA ASN A 715 -16.48 3.52 39.21
C ASN A 715 -15.72 2.60 38.23
N VAL A 716 -16.34 1.53 37.75
CA VAL A 716 -15.71 0.58 36.82
C VAL A 716 -15.45 1.25 35.45
N LEU A 717 -16.42 2.02 34.92
CA LEU A 717 -16.26 2.76 33.68
C LEU A 717 -15.16 3.82 33.78
N THR A 718 -15.05 4.53 34.91
CA THR A 718 -14.00 5.54 35.13
C THR A 718 -12.61 4.87 35.17
N GLU A 719 -12.50 3.69 35.80
CA GLU A 719 -11.26 2.91 35.83
C GLU A 719 -10.83 2.50 34.39
N GLY A 720 -11.78 1.99 33.60
CA GLY A 720 -11.53 1.64 32.22
C GLY A 720 -11.11 2.84 31.36
N SER A 721 -11.82 3.95 31.49
CA SER A 721 -11.49 5.18 30.77
C SER A 721 -10.12 5.75 31.16
N LEU A 722 -9.71 5.62 32.42
CA LEU A 722 -8.38 6.02 32.87
C LEU A 722 -7.29 5.15 32.22
N ILE A 723 -7.51 3.84 32.12
CA ILE A 723 -6.58 2.93 31.43
C ILE A 723 -6.50 3.28 29.95
N GLY A 724 -7.65 3.56 29.31
CA GLY A 724 -7.71 3.99 27.92
C GLY A 724 -6.91 5.28 27.66
N PHE A 725 -7.08 6.27 28.52
CA PHE A 725 -6.35 7.54 28.45
C PHE A 725 -4.83 7.36 28.65
N MET A 726 -4.42 6.60 29.66
CA MET A 726 -2.99 6.29 29.88
C MET A 726 -2.39 5.51 28.73
N SER A 727 -3.15 4.60 28.16
CA SER A 727 -2.75 3.85 26.96
C SER A 727 -2.58 4.74 25.73
N TRP A 728 -3.48 5.72 25.56
CA TRP A 728 -3.34 6.73 24.53
C TRP A 728 -2.04 7.52 24.68
N MET A 729 -1.71 8.01 25.88
CA MET A 729 -0.45 8.72 26.14
C MET A 729 0.77 7.89 25.76
N LEU A 730 0.84 6.65 26.25
CA LEU A 730 1.96 5.75 25.96
C LEU A 730 2.00 5.34 24.47
N GLY A 731 0.84 5.07 23.89
CA GLY A 731 0.69 4.74 22.47
C GLY A 731 1.14 5.87 21.57
N SER A 732 0.86 7.12 21.94
CA SER A 732 1.31 8.30 21.23
C SER A 732 2.85 8.42 21.20
N VAL A 733 3.52 8.10 22.30
CA VAL A 733 4.99 8.07 22.36
C VAL A 733 5.55 6.91 21.52
N LEU A 734 4.97 5.72 21.65
CA LEU A 734 5.41 4.54 20.91
C LEU A 734 5.11 4.62 19.41
N SER A 735 4.13 5.43 19.00
CA SER A 735 3.78 5.61 17.59
C SER A 735 4.89 6.27 16.78
N VAL A 736 5.75 7.06 17.41
CA VAL A 736 6.86 7.75 16.73
C VAL A 736 7.87 6.74 16.17
N PRO A 737 8.54 5.89 16.98
CA PRO A 737 9.49 4.92 16.44
C PRO A 737 8.83 3.89 15.50
N ILE A 738 7.60 3.45 15.80
CA ILE A 738 6.87 2.51 14.92
C ILE A 738 6.51 3.19 13.60
N GLY A 739 6.07 4.44 13.64
CA GLY A 739 5.77 5.22 12.43
C GLY A 739 7.00 5.41 11.55
N ILE A 740 8.14 5.75 12.14
CA ILE A 740 9.41 5.85 11.41
C ILE A 740 9.78 4.51 10.76
N MET A 741 9.70 3.42 11.51
CA MET A 741 10.00 2.08 10.96
C MET A 741 9.08 1.71 9.79
N LEU A 742 7.78 1.97 9.89
CA LEU A 742 6.82 1.70 8.83
C LEU A 742 7.07 2.60 7.62
N THR A 743 7.31 3.89 7.84
CA THR A 743 7.60 4.87 6.79
C THR A 743 8.91 4.54 6.06
N ASP A 744 9.97 4.19 6.80
CA ASP A 744 11.26 3.77 6.22
C ASP A 744 11.13 2.45 5.43
N SER A 745 10.38 1.50 5.96
CA SER A 745 10.13 0.22 5.26
C SER A 745 9.40 0.45 3.94
N LEU A 746 8.36 1.27 3.96
CA LEU A 746 7.60 1.66 2.77
C LEU A 746 8.47 2.43 1.77
N GLY A 747 9.18 3.44 2.26
CA GLY A 747 10.04 4.29 1.44
C GLY A 747 11.12 3.50 0.73
N ASN A 748 11.81 2.63 1.46
CA ASN A 748 12.86 1.78 0.89
C ASN A 748 12.31 0.75 -0.12
N ALA A 749 11.13 0.20 0.12
CA ALA A 749 10.54 -0.80 -0.75
C ALA A 749 10.04 -0.20 -2.08
N ILE A 750 9.33 0.93 -2.04
CA ILE A 750 8.76 1.56 -3.24
C ILE A 750 9.75 2.52 -3.90
N PHE A 751 10.34 3.41 -3.10
CA PHE A 751 11.15 4.50 -3.64
C PHE A 751 12.65 4.24 -3.53
N GLY A 752 13.08 3.15 -2.84
CA GLY A 752 14.48 2.89 -2.56
C GLY A 752 15.14 3.98 -1.69
N SER A 753 14.36 4.85 -1.08
CA SER A 753 14.81 5.96 -0.25
C SER A 753 13.93 6.11 0.98
N ARG A 754 14.49 6.69 2.05
CA ARG A 754 13.69 6.97 3.25
C ARG A 754 12.71 8.10 2.97
N LEU A 755 11.45 7.86 3.31
CA LEU A 755 10.45 8.93 3.33
C LEU A 755 10.62 9.79 4.59
N SER A 756 10.30 11.07 4.48
CA SER A 756 10.23 11.94 5.66
C SER A 756 9.09 11.46 6.56
N PRO A 757 9.32 11.26 7.87
CA PRO A 757 8.25 10.82 8.77
C PRO A 757 7.18 11.93 8.87
N GLY A 758 5.94 11.59 8.48
CA GLY A 758 4.79 12.46 8.64
C GLY A 758 4.21 12.40 10.05
N PHE A 759 3.63 13.49 10.52
CA PHE A 759 2.91 13.56 11.79
C PHE A 759 1.58 14.28 11.62
N THR A 760 0.49 13.65 12.05
CA THR A 760 -0.84 14.25 11.96
C THR A 760 -1.58 14.20 13.30
N PRO A 761 -2.09 15.34 13.80
CA PRO A 761 -2.90 15.36 15.02
C PRO A 761 -4.19 14.54 14.89
N LEU A 762 -4.67 14.29 13.67
CA LEU A 762 -5.88 13.51 13.40
C LEU A 762 -5.76 12.08 13.93
N GLY A 763 -4.65 11.36 13.64
CA GLY A 763 -4.41 10.01 14.13
C GLY A 763 -4.40 9.93 15.66
N TYR A 764 -3.79 10.91 16.32
CA TYR A 764 -3.74 11.00 17.78
C TYR A 764 -5.13 11.27 18.37
N GLY A 765 -5.90 12.19 17.78
CA GLY A 765 -7.25 12.53 18.21
C GLY A 765 -8.24 11.38 18.01
N LEU A 766 -8.19 10.73 16.85
CA LEU A 766 -9.03 9.55 16.57
C LEU A 766 -8.73 8.39 17.51
N TRP A 767 -7.46 8.12 17.80
CA TRP A 767 -7.12 7.09 18.78
C TRP A 767 -7.55 7.44 20.19
N LEU A 768 -7.46 8.71 20.61
CA LEU A 768 -8.01 9.14 21.89
C LEU A 768 -9.50 8.85 21.98
N GLY A 769 -10.27 9.28 20.99
CA GLY A 769 -11.72 9.03 20.94
C GLY A 769 -12.02 7.53 20.93
N LEU A 770 -11.35 6.77 20.07
CA LEU A 770 -11.54 5.33 19.92
C LEU A 770 -11.15 4.58 21.19
N SER A 771 -10.01 4.90 21.81
CA SER A 771 -9.56 4.25 23.06
C SER A 771 -10.51 4.49 24.22
N LEU A 772 -11.09 5.69 24.34
CA LEU A 772 -12.11 5.99 25.35
C LEU A 772 -13.42 5.24 25.08
N ILE A 773 -13.90 5.22 23.83
CA ILE A 773 -15.10 4.48 23.43
C ILE A 773 -14.91 2.97 23.69
N LEU A 774 -13.81 2.40 23.23
CA LEU A 774 -13.49 0.99 23.44
C LEU A 774 -13.35 0.67 24.93
N SER A 775 -12.77 1.57 25.71
CA SER A 775 -12.65 1.41 27.16
C SER A 775 -14.01 1.37 27.85
N VAL A 776 -14.94 2.22 27.45
CA VAL A 776 -16.31 2.22 27.96
C VAL A 776 -17.05 0.94 27.55
N ILE A 777 -16.99 0.55 26.27
CA ILE A 777 -17.64 -0.66 25.76
C ILE A 777 -17.08 -1.90 26.49
N SER A 778 -15.75 -2.03 26.56
CA SER A 778 -15.07 -3.14 27.17
C SER A 778 -15.33 -3.27 28.66
N SER A 779 -15.56 -2.16 29.35
CA SER A 779 -15.85 -2.12 30.79
C SER A 779 -17.33 -2.33 31.11
N THR A 780 -18.23 -2.21 30.13
CA THR A 780 -19.67 -2.29 30.34
C THR A 780 -20.12 -3.68 30.78
N ALA A 781 -19.63 -4.76 30.15
CA ALA A 781 -19.98 -6.12 30.53
C ALA A 781 -19.47 -6.48 31.95
N PRO A 782 -18.20 -6.22 32.30
CA PRO A 782 -17.71 -6.38 33.65
C PRO A 782 -18.46 -5.52 34.68
N ALA A 783 -18.81 -4.29 34.33
CA ALA A 783 -19.54 -3.38 35.21
C ALA A 783 -20.96 -3.89 35.50
N ARG A 784 -21.66 -4.46 34.50
CA ARG A 784 -22.96 -5.12 34.69
C ARG A 784 -22.83 -6.32 35.60
N SER A 785 -21.84 -7.18 35.35
CA SER A 785 -21.58 -8.33 36.24
C SER A 785 -21.30 -7.91 37.68
N ALA A 786 -20.66 -6.75 37.91
CA ALA A 786 -20.44 -6.21 39.26
C ALA A 786 -21.72 -5.73 39.92
N VAL A 787 -22.67 -5.23 39.13
CA VAL A 787 -23.99 -4.78 39.62
C VAL A 787 -24.92 -5.94 39.94
N ASP A 788 -24.80 -7.05 39.23
CA ASP A 788 -25.67 -8.23 39.41
C ASP A 788 -25.26 -9.09 40.64
N LEU A 789 -24.10 -8.83 41.24
CA LEU A 789 -23.65 -9.52 42.46
C LEU A 789 -24.61 -9.23 43.62
N THR A 790 -25.18 -10.26 44.24
CA THR A 790 -26.01 -10.11 45.44
C THR A 790 -25.17 -9.98 46.72
N ILE A 791 -25.64 -9.16 47.68
CA ILE A 791 -24.93 -8.93 48.94
C ILE A 791 -24.74 -10.27 49.69
N HIS A 792 -25.74 -11.16 49.59
CA HIS A 792 -25.73 -12.47 50.21
C HIS A 792 -24.62 -13.39 49.62
N GLU A 793 -24.47 -13.40 48.29
CA GLU A 793 -23.44 -14.23 47.64
C GLU A 793 -22.01 -13.75 47.95
N VAL A 794 -21.85 -12.45 48.21
CA VAL A 794 -20.52 -11.88 48.44
C VAL A 794 -20.09 -12.02 49.90
N LEU A 795 -21.03 -11.94 50.85
CA LEU A 795 -20.75 -12.02 52.29
C LEU A 795 -20.84 -13.44 52.84
N SER A 796 -21.50 -14.38 52.16
CA SER A 796 -21.59 -15.80 52.55
C SER A 796 -20.38 -16.67 52.14
N VAL A 797 -19.37 -16.07 51.51
CA VAL A 797 -18.12 -16.74 51.06
C VAL A 797 -16.97 -16.56 52.06
N GLU A 798 -17.26 -16.26 53.37
CA GLU A 798 -16.25 -16.35 54.43
C GLU A 798 -16.18 -17.76 55.01
#